data_5102e2591f32380f889ef02d387feed1
#
_entry.id   5102e2591f32380f889ef02d387feed1
#
_cell.length_a   1.000
_cell.length_b   1.000
_cell.length_c   1.000
_cell.angle_alpha   90.00
_cell.angle_beta   90.00
_cell.angle_gamma   90.00
#
_symmetry.space_group_name_H-M   'P 1'
#
loop_
_entity.id
_entity.type
_entity.pdbx_description
1 polymer ?
#
loop_
_entity_poly.entity_id
_entity_poly.type
_entity_poly.pdbx_seq_one_letter_code
_entity_poly.pdbx_strand_id
1 'polypeptide(L)'
;MEMNLMDQLNRVCVVVFLGVAIAAAAPSRALAQDYGGAVAVAGGEVVVGHPGCSGVAGGCVYVYALEGGEWIETATIMSPDAEVGDGFGWSLSASQGRLLVAAPNAGAGGAGALYSFSRTADGWTPAGTIVPEGLPEGAQVGNVALHGDLAAVAVSIRPQPPALPRDGMILVFRDTGDGWVREAMVESPFNRLTRFGGTMALGDGMLVIGASRAGPLAGSALVYEPGPDGWSQTAELPSPDGPASFFGTAVLIAGDRILVSAGNPATQPGRVIAFERGGDGWTESGRVQAPDGGTRDRFGATLGTDGTTVWAGAPAIDGQRGAIYEFALDDSGFGPIQRVTGGSDGGAQVGGRLAYADGVLVSGNPGADNGLGTALILAGGAGNWSEGATVFTDVEEIEAVLGGQVDCAGGEATVFGCNEVDLVAYMPVSQLGGQRGVRVNDIWGWTDPETNRDYAIVGRSDGTSFVDVTDPPNPFLVGNLPRTEAAPSSSWRDMKVYSDHVFVVSDNAPEHGMQVLDLTRLREYDGEPLALTEDALYDQVSSVHNIVINEETGFAYAVGAGGGGETCGGGLHMIDIRDPKNPTFAGCFADERTGRSGTGYSHDAQCVIYSGPDEEHRGKEICFGSNETALSIADVTDKEAPVALSMAEYPNASYTHQGWLTEDQAWFYMNDETDETGGQVSNTRTLIFDVSDLDDPLLVKEHLSENTSSDHNLYIVGDLMYQSNYNSGLRVFDIADRENPRPVGFFDTVPGEDFPSMNGSWSNYPFFRSGIVVVTSGGEGLFVVKYRGRRPVS
;
A
#
# COMPACT_ATOMS: atom_id res chain seq x y z
N MET A 1 -39.15 66.66 9.93
CA MET A 1 -40.43 66.12 10.48
C MET A 1 -40.25 64.61 10.29
N GLU A 2 -39.74 64.03 11.36
CA GLU A 2 -39.36 62.61 11.47
C GLU A 2 -40.61 61.76 11.38
N MET A 3 -40.57 60.66 10.66
CA MET A 3 -41.49 59.54 10.89
C MET A 3 -40.81 58.22 10.48
N ASN A 4 -40.36 57.59 11.51
CA ASN A 4 -40.28 56.18 11.82
C ASN A 4 -39.93 55.16 10.72
N LEU A 5 -38.71 54.73 10.80
CA LEU A 5 -38.08 53.59 10.18
C LEU A 5 -38.41 52.24 10.86
N MET A 6 -39.56 52.16 11.58
CA MET A 6 -39.92 50.96 12.37
C MET A 6 -41.12 50.17 11.88
N ASP A 7 -41.75 50.55 10.77
CA ASP A 7 -42.95 49.89 10.30
C ASP A 7 -42.82 49.10 8.98
N GLN A 8 -41.58 48.83 8.53
CA GLN A 8 -41.35 47.97 7.35
C GLN A 8 -40.64 46.65 7.66
N LEU A 9 -40.49 46.26 8.91
CA LEU A 9 -39.77 45.02 9.32
C LEU A 9 -40.70 43.84 9.73
N ASN A 10 -42.01 43.92 9.44
CA ASN A 10 -42.97 42.91 9.85
C ASN A 10 -43.67 42.17 8.69
N ARG A 11 -43.00 41.97 7.58
CA ARG A 11 -43.42 40.96 6.55
C ARG A 11 -42.19 40.25 5.99
N VAL A 12 -41.40 39.57 6.84
CA VAL A 12 -40.48 38.54 6.42
C VAL A 12 -41.20 37.19 6.59
N CYS A 13 -41.59 36.61 5.48
CA CYS A 13 -41.99 35.21 5.40
C CYS A 13 -40.91 34.36 6.06
N VAL A 14 -41.27 33.68 7.13
CA VAL A 14 -40.48 32.57 7.69
C VAL A 14 -40.58 31.41 6.70
N VAL A 15 -39.64 31.33 5.77
CA VAL A 15 -39.38 30.12 5.03
C VAL A 15 -38.49 29.30 5.96
N VAL A 16 -39.07 28.33 6.64
CA VAL A 16 -38.35 27.29 7.37
C VAL A 16 -37.62 26.47 6.32
N PHE A 17 -36.33 26.77 6.07
CA PHE A 17 -35.42 25.80 5.48
C PHE A 17 -35.22 24.70 6.52
N LEU A 18 -35.91 23.56 6.35
CA LEU A 18 -35.39 22.31 6.89
C LEU A 18 -34.09 22.05 6.15
N GLY A 19 -33.01 22.53 6.71
CA GLY A 19 -31.68 22.06 6.38
C GLY A 19 -31.61 20.63 6.87
N VAL A 20 -31.76 19.69 6.00
CA VAL A 20 -31.22 18.35 6.17
C VAL A 20 -29.70 18.58 6.19
N ALA A 21 -29.13 18.62 7.37
CA ALA A 21 -27.70 18.44 7.53
C ALA A 21 -27.41 17.02 7.08
N ILE A 22 -27.09 16.85 5.81
CA ILE A 22 -26.31 15.71 5.38
C ILE A 22 -24.97 15.93 6.09
N ALA A 23 -24.79 15.23 7.21
CA ALA A 23 -23.46 15.04 7.74
C ALA A 23 -22.67 14.36 6.61
N ALA A 24 -21.81 15.11 5.94
CA ALA A 24 -20.79 14.53 5.10
C ALA A 24 -20.01 13.61 6.04
N ALA A 25 -20.28 12.32 5.97
CA ALA A 25 -19.39 11.32 6.54
C ALA A 25 -18.03 11.60 5.89
N ALA A 26 -17.06 11.97 6.71
CA ALA A 26 -15.69 11.99 6.26
C ALA A 26 -15.44 10.63 5.57
N PRO A 27 -14.83 10.60 4.38
CA PRO A 27 -14.59 9.35 3.69
C PRO A 27 -13.89 8.41 4.67
N SER A 28 -14.56 7.31 5.01
CA SER A 28 -13.93 6.25 5.78
C SER A 28 -12.72 5.85 4.94
N ARG A 29 -11.52 6.05 5.50
CA ARG A 29 -10.30 5.46 4.97
C ARG A 29 -10.69 4.02 4.68
N ALA A 30 -10.67 3.60 3.41
CA ALA A 30 -10.86 2.22 3.06
C ALA A 30 -9.92 1.44 3.98
N LEU A 31 -10.48 0.66 4.91
CA LEU A 31 -9.66 -0.19 5.76
C LEU A 31 -8.98 -1.12 4.78
N ALA A 32 -7.65 -1.01 4.66
CA ALA A 32 -6.87 -1.91 3.85
C ALA A 32 -7.32 -3.33 4.18
N GLN A 33 -7.37 -4.19 3.19
CA GLN A 33 -7.74 -5.59 3.39
C GLN A 33 -6.66 -6.24 4.27
N ASP A 34 -6.79 -6.09 5.59
CA ASP A 34 -5.80 -6.57 6.58
C ASP A 34 -6.15 -7.99 7.05
N TYR A 35 -6.34 -8.94 6.12
CA TYR A 35 -6.47 -10.34 6.50
C TYR A 35 -5.19 -10.77 7.22
N GLY A 36 -5.34 -11.40 8.40
CA GLY A 36 -4.19 -11.73 9.25
C GLY A 36 -3.62 -10.55 10.05
N GLY A 37 -4.24 -9.37 10.00
CA GLY A 37 -3.90 -8.22 10.84
C GLY A 37 -4.11 -8.47 12.33
N ALA A 38 -5.00 -9.42 12.68
CA ALA A 38 -5.19 -9.97 14.02
C ALA A 38 -5.39 -11.48 13.94
N VAL A 39 -4.78 -12.21 14.86
CA VAL A 39 -4.92 -13.67 14.97
C VAL A 39 -5.09 -14.09 16.42
N ALA A 40 -5.82 -15.20 16.65
CA ALA A 40 -5.96 -15.84 17.95
C ALA A 40 -6.05 -17.36 17.79
N VAL A 41 -5.79 -18.09 18.85
CA VAL A 41 -6.00 -19.55 18.92
C VAL A 41 -6.86 -19.86 20.13
N ALA A 42 -7.88 -20.69 19.94
CA ALA A 42 -8.76 -21.12 21.03
C ALA A 42 -9.38 -22.49 20.75
N GLY A 43 -9.19 -23.44 21.69
CA GLY A 43 -9.75 -24.79 21.58
C GLY A 43 -9.22 -25.55 20.37
N GLY A 44 -7.98 -25.33 19.96
CA GLY A 44 -7.36 -25.94 18.79
C GLY A 44 -7.78 -25.34 17.43
N GLU A 45 -8.63 -24.30 17.44
CA GLU A 45 -9.01 -23.55 16.24
C GLU A 45 -8.18 -22.28 16.10
N VAL A 46 -7.87 -21.91 14.86
CA VAL A 46 -7.22 -20.65 14.52
C VAL A 46 -8.28 -19.66 14.06
N VAL A 47 -8.18 -18.44 14.61
CA VAL A 47 -9.11 -17.34 14.34
C VAL A 47 -8.35 -16.20 13.70
N VAL A 48 -8.79 -15.74 12.51
CA VAL A 48 -8.10 -14.72 11.70
C VAL A 48 -9.04 -13.56 11.43
N GLY A 49 -8.63 -12.37 11.81
CA GLY A 49 -9.37 -11.13 11.56
C GLY A 49 -9.16 -10.61 10.14
N HIS A 50 -10.25 -10.07 9.57
CA HIS A 50 -10.28 -9.42 8.26
C HIS A 50 -11.19 -8.18 8.31
N PRO A 51 -10.69 -7.05 8.81
CA PRO A 51 -11.52 -5.84 9.01
C PRO A 51 -12.04 -5.24 7.70
N GLY A 52 -11.37 -5.48 6.58
CA GLY A 52 -11.77 -5.05 5.24
C GLY A 52 -12.40 -6.14 4.39
N CYS A 53 -13.03 -7.15 5.01
CA CYS A 53 -13.65 -8.29 4.35
C CYS A 53 -14.58 -7.87 3.20
N SER A 54 -14.27 -8.30 1.97
CA SER A 54 -15.04 -7.95 0.78
C SER A 54 -16.44 -8.59 0.79
N GLY A 55 -17.43 -7.87 0.27
CA GLY A 55 -18.81 -8.35 0.18
C GLY A 55 -19.56 -8.40 1.53
N VAL A 56 -18.92 -8.10 2.65
CA VAL A 56 -19.51 -8.07 3.99
C VAL A 56 -19.35 -6.69 4.62
N ALA A 57 -20.46 -6.07 4.96
CA ALA A 57 -20.44 -4.81 5.68
C ALA A 57 -19.76 -5.00 7.05
N GLY A 58 -18.83 -4.11 7.38
CA GLY A 58 -18.28 -3.99 8.71
C GLY A 58 -17.09 -4.87 9.06
N GLY A 59 -16.65 -5.82 8.20
CA GLY A 59 -15.54 -6.73 8.45
C GLY A 59 -15.97 -8.11 8.96
N CYS A 60 -15.05 -9.07 9.01
CA CYS A 60 -15.31 -10.45 9.39
C CYS A 60 -14.13 -11.13 10.11
N VAL A 61 -14.37 -12.32 10.66
CA VAL A 61 -13.39 -13.15 11.32
C VAL A 61 -13.56 -14.58 10.85
N TYR A 62 -12.51 -15.16 10.31
CA TYR A 62 -12.49 -16.54 9.82
C TYR A 62 -12.02 -17.50 10.90
N VAL A 63 -12.62 -18.70 10.94
CA VAL A 63 -12.27 -19.76 11.87
C VAL A 63 -11.79 -20.97 11.09
N TYR A 64 -10.60 -21.44 11.41
CA TYR A 64 -10.00 -22.63 10.79
C TYR A 64 -9.81 -23.74 11.82
N ALA A 65 -10.13 -24.97 11.41
CA ALA A 65 -9.88 -26.17 12.21
C ALA A 65 -9.07 -27.18 11.41
N LEU A 66 -8.32 -28.04 12.13
CA LEU A 66 -7.57 -29.14 11.52
C LEU A 66 -8.48 -30.34 11.32
N GLU A 67 -8.87 -30.61 10.07
CA GLU A 67 -9.70 -31.75 9.69
C GLU A 67 -9.00 -32.61 8.64
N GLY A 68 -8.91 -33.91 8.89
CA GLY A 68 -8.25 -34.84 7.97
C GLY A 68 -6.76 -34.59 7.74
N GLY A 69 -6.12 -33.73 8.50
CA GLY A 69 -4.72 -33.31 8.35
C GLY A 69 -4.52 -31.99 7.62
N GLU A 70 -5.62 -31.35 7.20
CA GLU A 70 -5.62 -30.06 6.51
C GLU A 70 -6.34 -29.01 7.36
N TRP A 71 -5.89 -27.76 7.30
CA TRP A 71 -6.55 -26.62 7.91
C TRP A 71 -7.63 -26.11 6.96
N ILE A 72 -8.88 -26.22 7.37
CA ILE A 72 -10.04 -25.81 6.58
C ILE A 72 -10.83 -24.72 7.30
N GLU A 73 -11.43 -23.81 6.57
CA GLU A 73 -12.37 -22.86 7.11
C GLU A 73 -13.66 -23.59 7.55
N THR A 74 -14.02 -23.42 8.82
CA THR A 74 -15.21 -24.05 9.41
C THR A 74 -16.31 -23.04 9.71
N ALA A 75 -15.99 -21.76 9.83
CA ALA A 75 -16.95 -20.70 10.06
C ALA A 75 -16.39 -19.32 9.69
N THR A 76 -17.28 -18.42 9.31
CA THR A 76 -17.05 -16.98 9.23
C THR A 76 -17.93 -16.29 10.27
N ILE A 77 -17.32 -15.54 11.19
CA ILE A 77 -18.02 -14.78 12.23
C ILE A 77 -18.15 -13.33 11.76
N MET A 78 -19.35 -12.78 11.86
CA MET A 78 -19.66 -11.38 11.52
C MET A 78 -20.22 -10.66 12.74
N SER A 79 -20.10 -9.34 12.75
CA SER A 79 -20.83 -8.52 13.73
C SER A 79 -22.34 -8.66 13.55
N PRO A 80 -23.13 -8.80 14.63
CA PRO A 80 -24.60 -8.90 14.51
C PRO A 80 -25.28 -7.60 14.06
N ASP A 81 -24.61 -6.47 14.14
CA ASP A 81 -25.08 -5.12 13.79
C ASP A 81 -24.09 -4.38 12.87
N ALA A 82 -23.42 -5.13 11.98
CA ALA A 82 -22.38 -4.63 11.12
C ALA A 82 -22.84 -3.49 10.18
N GLU A 83 -22.07 -2.39 10.17
CA GLU A 83 -22.16 -1.32 9.20
C GLU A 83 -20.85 -1.24 8.39
N VAL A 84 -20.93 -0.70 7.17
CA VAL A 84 -19.75 -0.55 6.32
C VAL A 84 -18.68 0.31 7.02
N GLY A 85 -17.47 -0.23 7.12
CA GLY A 85 -16.34 0.48 7.73
C GLY A 85 -16.19 0.30 9.24
N ASP A 86 -17.02 -0.48 9.92
CA ASP A 86 -16.91 -0.75 11.37
C ASP A 86 -15.56 -1.34 11.78
N GLY A 87 -14.93 -2.14 10.88
CA GLY A 87 -13.64 -2.75 11.13
C GLY A 87 -13.68 -3.94 12.09
N PHE A 88 -14.76 -4.71 12.11
CA PHE A 88 -14.86 -5.94 12.90
C PHE A 88 -13.74 -6.93 12.52
N GLY A 89 -13.02 -7.44 13.52
CA GLY A 89 -11.82 -8.24 13.30
C GLY A 89 -10.50 -7.47 13.38
N TRP A 90 -10.53 -6.16 13.71
CA TRP A 90 -9.33 -5.33 13.86
C TRP A 90 -8.36 -5.84 14.93
N SER A 91 -8.87 -6.30 16.06
CA SER A 91 -8.07 -6.90 17.13
C SER A 91 -8.84 -8.08 17.73
N LEU A 92 -8.13 -9.16 18.00
CA LEU A 92 -8.65 -10.40 18.53
C LEU A 92 -7.91 -10.79 19.80
N SER A 93 -8.64 -11.34 20.77
CA SER A 93 -8.03 -12.03 21.91
C SER A 93 -8.92 -13.18 22.36
N ALA A 94 -8.33 -14.34 22.60
CA ALA A 94 -9.06 -15.53 22.99
C ALA A 94 -8.51 -16.11 24.30
N SER A 95 -9.38 -16.61 25.16
CA SER A 95 -9.04 -17.27 26.42
C SER A 95 -10.18 -18.18 26.86
N GLN A 96 -9.85 -19.40 27.24
CA GLN A 96 -10.78 -20.37 27.88
C GLN A 96 -12.12 -20.52 27.13
N GLY A 97 -12.09 -20.67 25.81
CA GLY A 97 -13.29 -20.84 24.98
C GLY A 97 -14.11 -19.55 24.79
N ARG A 98 -13.53 -18.41 25.08
CA ARG A 98 -14.07 -17.09 24.77
C ARG A 98 -13.22 -16.39 23.72
N LEU A 99 -13.87 -15.61 22.86
CA LEU A 99 -13.24 -14.75 21.87
C LEU A 99 -13.79 -13.34 22.02
N LEU A 100 -12.91 -12.36 22.06
CA LEU A 100 -13.24 -10.95 22.03
C LEU A 100 -12.74 -10.34 20.74
N VAL A 101 -13.63 -9.65 20.02
CA VAL A 101 -13.39 -9.04 18.72
C VAL A 101 -13.63 -7.54 18.80
N ALA A 102 -12.65 -6.74 18.39
CA ALA A 102 -12.81 -5.30 18.31
C ALA A 102 -13.28 -4.84 16.94
N ALA A 103 -14.18 -3.86 16.92
CA ALA A 103 -14.63 -3.09 15.75
C ALA A 103 -14.47 -1.60 16.07
N PRO A 104 -13.34 -0.98 15.72
CA PRO A 104 -12.95 0.35 16.19
C PRO A 104 -13.85 1.49 15.74
N ASN A 105 -14.61 1.33 14.66
CA ASN A 105 -15.48 2.36 14.11
C ASN A 105 -16.97 2.06 14.34
N ALA A 106 -17.31 0.93 14.96
CA ALA A 106 -18.70 0.54 15.21
C ALA A 106 -19.42 1.48 16.19
N GLY A 107 -20.74 1.47 16.12
CA GLY A 107 -21.63 2.16 17.04
C GLY A 107 -21.78 3.66 16.79
N ALA A 108 -22.69 4.28 17.51
CA ALA A 108 -23.05 5.68 17.34
C ALA A 108 -21.84 6.61 17.56
N GLY A 109 -21.45 7.36 16.55
CA GLY A 109 -20.32 8.28 16.59
C GLY A 109 -18.95 7.65 16.37
N GLY A 110 -18.88 6.36 15.98
CA GLY A 110 -17.61 5.69 15.62
C GLY A 110 -16.62 5.53 16.77
N ALA A 111 -17.11 5.45 18.02
CA ALA A 111 -16.26 5.24 19.21
C ALA A 111 -15.76 3.79 19.31
N GLY A 112 -16.39 2.88 18.57
CA GLY A 112 -16.10 1.47 18.49
C GLY A 112 -16.89 0.62 19.50
N ALA A 113 -16.94 -0.67 19.21
CA ALA A 113 -17.55 -1.70 20.03
C ALA A 113 -16.66 -2.95 20.11
N LEU A 114 -16.96 -3.79 21.10
CA LEU A 114 -16.33 -5.08 21.28
C LEU A 114 -17.40 -6.14 21.32
N TYR A 115 -17.18 -7.22 20.61
CA TYR A 115 -18.12 -8.33 20.53
C TYR A 115 -17.49 -9.56 21.18
N SER A 116 -18.24 -10.13 22.12
CA SER A 116 -17.84 -11.34 22.83
C SER A 116 -18.55 -12.55 22.24
N PHE A 117 -17.80 -13.62 22.02
CA PHE A 117 -18.29 -14.91 21.55
C PHE A 117 -17.85 -16.01 22.52
N SER A 118 -18.69 -17.03 22.68
CA SER A 118 -18.40 -18.24 23.44
C SER A 118 -18.37 -19.45 22.52
N ARG A 119 -17.38 -20.33 22.73
CA ARG A 119 -17.26 -21.60 22.04
C ARG A 119 -18.25 -22.60 22.64
N THR A 120 -19.14 -23.12 21.81
CA THR A 120 -20.13 -24.14 22.16
C THR A 120 -19.94 -25.39 21.30
N ALA A 121 -20.76 -26.41 21.49
CA ALA A 121 -20.75 -27.59 20.64
C ALA A 121 -21.16 -27.28 19.18
N ASP A 122 -21.91 -26.21 18.98
CA ASP A 122 -22.40 -25.75 17.67
C ASP A 122 -21.50 -24.68 17.02
N GLY A 123 -20.32 -24.42 17.56
CA GLY A 123 -19.37 -23.41 17.09
C GLY A 123 -19.32 -22.16 17.96
N TRP A 124 -18.89 -21.05 17.41
CA TRP A 124 -18.81 -19.75 18.07
C TRP A 124 -20.17 -19.06 18.08
N THR A 125 -20.67 -18.73 19.25
CA THR A 125 -21.98 -18.06 19.43
C THR A 125 -21.80 -16.70 20.10
N PRO A 126 -22.53 -15.63 19.70
CA PRO A 126 -22.52 -14.34 20.34
C PRO A 126 -22.85 -14.46 21.84
N ALA A 127 -22.01 -13.85 22.66
CA ALA A 127 -22.15 -13.86 24.14
C ALA A 127 -22.35 -12.45 24.73
N GLY A 128 -22.34 -11.42 23.91
CA GLY A 128 -22.61 -10.04 24.32
C GLY A 128 -21.77 -9.01 23.56
N THR A 129 -22.19 -7.76 23.68
CA THR A 129 -21.51 -6.60 23.12
C THR A 129 -21.11 -5.66 24.25
N ILE A 130 -19.89 -5.14 24.19
CA ILE A 130 -19.40 -4.11 25.10
C ILE A 130 -19.30 -2.81 24.29
N VAL A 131 -20.20 -1.87 24.59
CA VAL A 131 -20.09 -0.51 24.06
C VAL A 131 -19.53 0.36 25.19
N PRO A 132 -18.29 0.86 25.08
CA PRO A 132 -17.71 1.69 26.10
C PRO A 132 -18.47 3.02 26.25
N GLU A 133 -19.03 3.27 27.42
CA GLU A 133 -19.78 4.50 27.73
C GLU A 133 -18.90 5.56 28.41
N GLY A 134 -19.26 6.82 28.25
CA GLY A 134 -18.62 7.95 28.93
C GLY A 134 -17.21 8.25 28.40
N LEU A 135 -16.92 7.87 27.17
CA LEU A 135 -15.67 8.21 26.51
C LEU A 135 -15.64 9.68 26.07
N PRO A 136 -14.47 10.32 26.04
CA PRO A 136 -14.31 11.65 25.48
C PRO A 136 -14.56 11.65 23.95
N GLU A 137 -14.90 12.82 23.42
CA GLU A 137 -15.03 13.00 21.98
C GLU A 137 -13.72 12.65 21.25
N GLY A 138 -13.83 11.94 20.12
CA GLY A 138 -12.70 11.43 19.34
C GLY A 138 -12.01 10.20 19.95
N ALA A 139 -12.61 9.59 20.98
CA ALA A 139 -12.15 8.31 21.50
C ALA A 139 -12.54 7.17 20.56
N GLN A 140 -11.64 6.20 20.44
CA GLN A 140 -11.81 5.04 19.57
C GLN A 140 -11.21 3.79 20.23
N VAL A 141 -11.96 2.69 20.28
CA VAL A 141 -11.43 1.41 20.75
C VAL A 141 -10.34 0.90 19.82
N GLY A 142 -9.39 0.15 20.38
CA GLY A 142 -8.25 -0.40 19.64
C GLY A 142 -7.96 -1.84 20.07
N ASN A 143 -6.72 -2.07 20.55
CA ASN A 143 -6.27 -3.39 20.91
C ASN A 143 -7.02 -3.95 22.13
N VAL A 144 -7.19 -5.28 22.13
CA VAL A 144 -7.84 -6.02 23.22
C VAL A 144 -6.92 -7.09 23.79
N ALA A 145 -7.04 -7.37 25.09
CA ALA A 145 -6.46 -8.51 25.76
C ALA A 145 -7.52 -9.18 26.63
N LEU A 146 -7.58 -10.51 26.60
CA LEU A 146 -8.54 -11.33 27.32
C LEU A 146 -7.81 -12.39 28.14
N HIS A 147 -8.15 -12.54 29.42
CA HIS A 147 -7.69 -13.62 30.28
C HIS A 147 -8.82 -14.08 31.19
N GLY A 148 -9.34 -15.28 30.99
CA GLY A 148 -10.48 -15.80 31.73
C GLY A 148 -11.71 -14.92 31.63
N ASP A 149 -12.13 -14.32 32.75
CA ASP A 149 -13.28 -13.41 32.87
C ASP A 149 -12.89 -11.92 32.75
N LEU A 150 -11.62 -11.61 32.58
CA LEU A 150 -11.12 -10.24 32.46
C LEU A 150 -10.80 -9.86 31.02
N ALA A 151 -11.18 -8.65 30.63
CA ALA A 151 -10.80 -8.02 29.35
C ALA A 151 -10.18 -6.65 29.60
N ALA A 152 -9.10 -6.34 28.91
CA ALA A 152 -8.49 -5.01 28.85
C ALA A 152 -8.62 -4.47 27.41
N VAL A 153 -9.03 -3.21 27.29
CA VAL A 153 -9.32 -2.57 26.02
C VAL A 153 -8.58 -1.25 25.94
N ALA A 154 -7.72 -1.09 24.96
CA ALA A 154 -7.08 0.19 24.70
C ALA A 154 -8.06 1.13 23.99
N VAL A 155 -8.14 2.37 24.47
CA VAL A 155 -8.90 3.44 23.85
C VAL A 155 -7.93 4.56 23.47
N SER A 156 -7.82 4.87 22.20
CA SER A 156 -7.07 6.03 21.70
C SER A 156 -7.96 7.28 21.69
N ILE A 157 -7.37 8.45 21.77
CA ILE A 157 -8.07 9.73 21.67
C ILE A 157 -7.48 10.54 20.51
N ARG A 158 -8.34 10.88 19.55
CA ARG A 158 -7.99 11.74 18.41
C ARG A 158 -8.76 13.06 18.52
N PRO A 159 -8.25 14.02 19.29
CA PRO A 159 -8.95 15.29 19.47
C PRO A 159 -8.99 16.05 18.15
N GLN A 160 -10.06 16.84 17.95
CA GLN A 160 -10.15 17.75 16.81
C GLN A 160 -9.10 18.87 16.92
N PRO A 161 -8.49 19.32 15.80
CA PRO A 161 -7.59 20.46 15.82
C PRO A 161 -8.27 21.71 16.45
N PRO A 162 -7.54 22.54 17.21
CA PRO A 162 -6.08 22.61 17.36
C PRO A 162 -5.49 21.75 18.52
N ALA A 163 -6.26 20.89 19.16
CA ALA A 163 -5.75 20.08 20.26
C ALA A 163 -4.74 19.04 19.75
N LEU A 164 -3.64 18.86 20.48
CA LEU A 164 -2.61 17.88 20.11
C LEU A 164 -3.06 16.46 20.47
N PRO A 165 -2.70 15.46 19.64
CA PRO A 165 -2.91 14.06 19.98
C PRO A 165 -2.23 13.70 21.31
N ARG A 166 -2.92 12.91 22.13
CA ARG A 166 -2.41 12.39 23.40
C ARG A 166 -2.76 10.92 23.52
N ASP A 167 -2.10 10.24 24.46
CA ASP A 167 -2.50 8.89 24.81
C ASP A 167 -3.93 8.86 25.35
N GLY A 168 -4.58 7.74 25.14
CA GLY A 168 -5.90 7.45 25.64
C GLY A 168 -5.87 6.81 27.03
N MET A 169 -6.64 5.75 27.18
CA MET A 169 -6.81 5.01 28.43
C MET A 169 -6.97 3.52 28.14
N ILE A 170 -6.88 2.72 29.20
CA ILE A 170 -7.27 1.31 29.15
C ILE A 170 -8.52 1.14 30.01
N LEU A 171 -9.53 0.50 29.45
CA LEU A 171 -10.72 0.08 30.18
C LEU A 171 -10.55 -1.39 30.56
N VAL A 172 -10.83 -1.71 31.83
CA VAL A 172 -10.83 -3.08 32.29
C VAL A 172 -12.27 -3.50 32.59
N PHE A 173 -12.68 -4.62 32.04
CA PHE A 173 -14.00 -5.20 32.19
C PHE A 173 -13.91 -6.58 32.78
N ARG A 174 -14.92 -6.96 33.56
CA ARG A 174 -15.13 -8.32 34.06
C ARG A 174 -16.43 -8.88 33.54
N ASP A 175 -16.40 -10.11 33.05
CA ASP A 175 -17.60 -10.88 32.77
C ASP A 175 -18.16 -11.46 34.06
N THR A 176 -19.35 -11.03 34.46
CA THR A 176 -20.04 -11.47 35.68
C THR A 176 -20.94 -12.68 35.43
N GLY A 177 -21.02 -13.17 34.21
CA GLY A 177 -21.99 -14.18 33.76
C GLY A 177 -23.34 -13.59 33.34
N ASP A 178 -23.69 -12.41 33.87
CA ASP A 178 -24.87 -11.63 33.46
C ASP A 178 -24.49 -10.54 32.43
N GLY A 179 -23.22 -10.46 32.06
CA GLY A 179 -22.65 -9.52 31.10
C GLY A 179 -21.35 -8.87 31.57
N TRP A 180 -20.77 -8.06 30.72
CA TRP A 180 -19.51 -7.36 30.96
C TRP A 180 -19.72 -6.08 31.76
N VAL A 181 -19.01 -5.96 32.90
CA VAL A 181 -19.05 -4.79 33.79
C VAL A 181 -17.68 -4.13 33.82
N ARG A 182 -17.64 -2.81 33.62
CA ARG A 182 -16.38 -2.06 33.73
C ARG A 182 -15.92 -1.99 35.18
N GLU A 183 -14.75 -2.59 35.47
CA GLU A 183 -14.10 -2.54 36.77
C GLU A 183 -13.21 -1.32 36.96
N ALA A 184 -12.52 -0.90 35.90
CA ALA A 184 -11.58 0.19 36.00
C ALA A 184 -11.44 0.97 34.67
N MET A 185 -10.92 2.18 34.84
CA MET A 185 -10.39 3.02 33.77
C MET A 185 -8.99 3.46 34.20
N VAL A 186 -8.00 3.07 33.43
CA VAL A 186 -6.59 3.37 33.66
C VAL A 186 -6.16 4.43 32.65
N GLU A 187 -6.02 5.66 33.08
CA GLU A 187 -5.53 6.75 32.24
C GLU A 187 -4.02 6.64 32.02
N SER A 188 -3.55 7.08 30.85
CA SER A 188 -2.12 7.17 30.61
C SER A 188 -1.47 8.14 31.60
N PRO A 189 -0.39 7.77 32.27
CA PRO A 189 0.34 8.68 33.13
C PRO A 189 1.16 9.73 32.34
N PHE A 190 1.18 9.63 31.02
CA PHE A 190 1.95 10.50 30.14
C PHE A 190 1.08 11.62 29.55
N ASN A 191 1.61 12.81 29.44
CA ASN A 191 0.92 13.98 28.90
C ASN A 191 1.16 14.21 27.39
N ARG A 192 1.65 13.17 26.70
CA ARG A 192 1.96 13.19 25.26
C ARG A 192 1.68 11.84 24.63
N LEU A 193 1.74 11.75 23.31
CA LEU A 193 1.54 10.49 22.60
C LEU A 193 2.75 9.56 22.79
N THR A 194 2.59 8.52 23.61
CA THR A 194 3.63 7.52 23.95
C THR A 194 3.33 6.13 23.41
N ARG A 195 2.19 5.93 22.74
CA ARG A 195 1.63 4.63 22.36
C ARG A 195 1.25 3.77 23.58
N PHE A 196 0.82 4.37 24.67
CA PHE A 196 0.26 3.68 25.82
C PHE A 196 -0.93 2.81 25.41
N GLY A 197 -0.89 1.52 25.71
CA GLY A 197 -1.89 0.54 25.25
C GLY A 197 -1.69 0.05 23.81
N GLY A 198 -0.62 0.47 23.12
CA GLY A 198 -0.28 -0.07 21.79
C GLY A 198 0.03 -1.57 21.84
N THR A 199 0.41 -2.07 22.99
CA THR A 199 0.55 -3.48 23.36
C THR A 199 0.15 -3.69 24.81
N MET A 200 -0.49 -4.81 25.10
CA MET A 200 -0.95 -5.19 26.43
C MET A 200 -0.84 -6.69 26.62
N ALA A 201 -0.55 -7.11 27.85
CA ALA A 201 -0.69 -8.49 28.30
C ALA A 201 -1.54 -8.52 29.57
N LEU A 202 -2.50 -9.41 29.62
CA LEU A 202 -3.38 -9.63 30.75
C LEU A 202 -3.24 -11.08 31.22
N GLY A 203 -3.00 -11.32 32.53
CA GLY A 203 -2.83 -12.66 33.04
C GLY A 203 -2.40 -12.63 34.53
N ASP A 204 -2.68 -13.69 35.26
CA ASP A 204 -2.23 -13.94 36.64
C ASP A 204 -2.46 -12.76 37.61
N GLY A 205 -3.59 -12.06 37.45
CA GLY A 205 -3.93 -10.89 38.23
C GLY A 205 -3.12 -9.64 37.93
N MET A 206 -2.47 -9.59 36.78
CA MET A 206 -1.71 -8.43 36.31
C MET A 206 -2.19 -7.95 34.93
N LEU A 207 -2.04 -6.66 34.68
CA LEU A 207 -2.11 -6.03 33.39
C LEU A 207 -0.80 -5.31 33.13
N VAL A 208 -0.09 -5.71 32.09
CA VAL A 208 1.14 -5.06 31.63
C VAL A 208 0.84 -4.24 30.38
N ILE A 209 1.21 -2.97 30.39
CA ILE A 209 0.92 -2.01 29.31
C ILE A 209 2.23 -1.46 28.76
N GLY A 210 2.45 -1.61 27.46
CA GLY A 210 3.57 -1.00 26.78
C GLY A 210 3.30 0.46 26.39
N ALA A 211 4.34 1.29 26.52
CA ALA A 211 4.37 2.70 26.13
C ALA A 211 5.70 3.00 25.38
N SER A 212 5.84 2.45 24.20
CA SER A 212 7.14 2.38 23.47
C SER A 212 7.75 3.74 23.10
N ARG A 213 7.02 4.84 23.19
CA ARG A 213 7.52 6.20 22.96
C ARG A 213 7.56 7.07 24.21
N ALA A 214 7.49 6.48 25.41
CA ALA A 214 7.65 7.18 26.68
C ALA A 214 9.08 7.72 26.85
N GLY A 215 9.26 8.74 27.68
CA GLY A 215 10.55 9.40 27.83
C GLY A 215 11.07 10.01 26.52
N PRO A 216 12.37 10.11 26.27
CA PRO A 216 12.96 10.52 24.99
C PRO A 216 13.03 9.31 24.03
N LEU A 217 11.87 8.69 23.72
CA LEU A 217 11.74 7.44 22.96
C LEU A 217 12.45 6.23 23.62
N ALA A 218 12.74 6.30 24.92
CA ALA A 218 13.28 5.16 25.66
C ALA A 218 12.25 4.03 25.75
N GLY A 219 10.97 4.41 25.92
CA GLY A 219 9.88 3.50 26.17
C GLY A 219 9.78 3.07 27.64
N SER A 220 8.64 2.49 27.97
CA SER A 220 8.33 2.00 29.31
C SER A 220 7.33 0.85 29.23
N ALA A 221 7.34 -0.06 30.18
CA ALA A 221 6.28 -1.01 30.44
C ALA A 221 5.72 -0.81 31.86
N LEU A 222 4.41 -0.68 31.95
CA LEU A 222 3.72 -0.34 33.21
C LEU A 222 2.95 -1.56 33.70
N VAL A 223 3.08 -1.89 34.98
CA VAL A 223 2.41 -3.02 35.62
C VAL A 223 1.29 -2.51 36.53
N TYR A 224 0.08 -3.01 36.29
CA TYR A 224 -1.10 -2.72 37.10
C TYR A 224 -1.61 -4.00 37.75
N GLU A 225 -2.05 -3.91 39.01
CA GLU A 225 -2.63 -5.02 39.71
C GLU A 225 -3.93 -4.58 40.41
N PRO A 226 -4.93 -5.47 40.60
CA PRO A 226 -6.15 -5.16 41.33
C PRO A 226 -5.88 -5.03 42.80
N GLY A 227 -6.46 -4.01 43.42
CA GLY A 227 -6.41 -3.77 44.86
C GLY A 227 -7.80 -3.44 45.41
N PRO A 228 -7.92 -3.11 46.72
CA PRO A 228 -9.20 -2.79 47.34
C PRO A 228 -9.94 -1.61 46.73
N ASP A 229 -9.17 -0.68 46.14
CA ASP A 229 -9.68 0.56 45.55
C ASP A 229 -9.71 0.49 43.99
N GLY A 230 -9.60 -0.72 43.41
CA GLY A 230 -9.54 -0.96 41.98
C GLY A 230 -8.13 -1.26 41.47
N TRP A 231 -7.93 -1.12 40.17
CA TRP A 231 -6.63 -1.35 39.50
C TRP A 231 -5.68 -0.17 39.72
N SER A 232 -4.46 -0.47 40.21
CA SER A 232 -3.43 0.55 40.47
C SER A 232 -2.08 0.16 39.86
N GLN A 233 -1.29 1.14 39.47
CA GLN A 233 0.08 0.91 39.03
C GLN A 233 0.93 0.45 40.21
N THR A 234 1.50 -0.75 40.10
CA THR A 234 2.38 -1.34 41.12
C THR A 234 3.84 -1.28 40.75
N ALA A 235 4.14 -1.16 39.44
CA ALA A 235 5.50 -0.98 38.95
C ALA A 235 5.56 -0.22 37.61
N GLU A 236 6.72 0.33 37.35
CA GLU A 236 7.16 0.78 36.06
C GLU A 236 8.50 0.11 35.73
N LEU A 237 8.57 -0.54 34.58
CA LEU A 237 9.79 -1.15 34.07
C LEU A 237 10.43 -0.15 33.09
N PRO A 238 11.48 0.57 33.52
CA PRO A 238 12.16 1.49 32.62
C PRO A 238 13.04 0.73 31.64
N SER A 239 13.27 1.30 30.47
CA SER A 239 14.19 0.73 29.52
C SER A 239 15.60 0.63 30.09
N PRO A 240 16.22 -0.57 30.15
CA PRO A 240 17.60 -0.72 30.58
C PRO A 240 18.60 -0.19 29.54
N ASP A 241 18.16 0.09 28.30
CA ASP A 241 18.98 0.49 27.17
C ASP A 241 18.98 2.00 26.92
N GLY A 242 18.27 2.77 27.74
CA GLY A 242 18.23 4.22 27.67
C GLY A 242 17.45 4.80 26.48
N PRO A 243 17.77 6.04 26.08
CA PRO A 243 17.03 6.74 25.05
C PRO A 243 16.99 6.03 23.69
N ALA A 244 15.89 6.21 22.96
CA ALA A 244 15.65 5.68 21.62
C ALA A 244 15.68 4.14 21.51
N SER A 245 15.38 3.42 22.59
CA SER A 245 15.29 1.95 22.57
C SER A 245 13.88 1.40 22.26
N PHE A 246 12.85 2.23 22.25
CA PHE A 246 11.46 1.85 22.02
C PHE A 246 10.99 0.67 22.89
N PHE A 247 11.47 0.58 24.13
CA PHE A 247 11.09 -0.45 25.07
C PHE A 247 9.57 -0.45 25.33
N GLY A 248 8.96 -1.62 25.38
CA GLY A 248 7.50 -1.76 25.45
C GLY A 248 6.82 -1.85 24.07
N THR A 249 7.57 -2.16 23.02
CA THR A 249 7.01 -2.41 21.68
C THR A 249 6.13 -3.66 21.66
N ALA A 250 6.51 -4.72 22.39
CA ALA A 250 5.66 -5.84 22.75
C ALA A 250 5.85 -6.17 24.23
N VAL A 251 4.79 -6.64 24.87
CA VAL A 251 4.82 -7.12 26.25
C VAL A 251 4.11 -8.47 26.33
N LEU A 252 4.60 -9.35 27.22
CA LEU A 252 4.05 -10.68 27.43
C LEU A 252 4.22 -11.08 28.89
N ILE A 253 3.25 -11.80 29.45
CA ILE A 253 3.34 -12.44 30.78
C ILE A 253 3.62 -13.93 30.52
N ALA A 254 4.71 -14.43 31.06
CA ALA A 254 5.14 -15.82 30.95
C ALA A 254 5.39 -16.37 32.36
N GLY A 255 4.35 -16.95 32.97
CA GLY A 255 4.36 -17.37 34.37
C GLY A 255 4.58 -16.19 35.33
N ASP A 256 5.62 -16.23 36.14
CA ASP A 256 6.03 -15.18 37.07
C ASP A 256 6.93 -14.10 36.47
N ARG A 257 7.14 -14.15 35.14
CA ARG A 257 8.00 -13.21 34.39
C ARG A 257 7.22 -12.29 33.48
N ILE A 258 7.76 -11.11 33.30
CA ILE A 258 7.33 -10.16 32.26
C ILE A 258 8.41 -10.08 31.19
N LEU A 259 8.03 -10.32 29.93
CA LEU A 259 8.90 -10.13 28.78
C LEU A 259 8.54 -8.82 28.09
N VAL A 260 9.55 -8.04 27.78
CA VAL A 260 9.37 -6.74 27.12
C VAL A 260 10.33 -6.63 25.95
N SER A 261 9.81 -6.29 24.80
CA SER A 261 10.62 -6.06 23.61
C SER A 261 11.12 -4.63 23.54
N ALA A 262 12.33 -4.49 23.01
CA ALA A 262 12.99 -3.21 22.72
C ALA A 262 13.75 -3.30 21.39
N GLY A 263 13.99 -2.16 20.74
CA GLY A 263 14.80 -2.07 19.55
C GLY A 263 14.41 -0.85 18.70
N ASN A 264 15.38 -0.15 18.19
CA ASN A 264 15.17 0.96 17.28
C ASN A 264 15.52 0.52 15.86
N PRO A 265 14.56 0.45 14.93
CA PRO A 265 14.82 -0.01 13.57
C PRO A 265 15.91 0.79 12.83
N ALA A 266 16.19 2.00 13.26
CA ALA A 266 17.23 2.82 12.64
C ALA A 266 18.62 2.60 13.24
N THR A 267 18.71 2.22 14.53
CA THR A 267 20.00 2.29 15.26
C THR A 267 20.32 1.10 16.14
N GLN A 268 19.33 0.26 16.50
CA GLN A 268 19.52 -0.83 17.45
C GLN A 268 18.72 -2.07 17.01
N PRO A 269 19.34 -3.27 16.99
CA PRO A 269 18.62 -4.51 16.74
C PRO A 269 17.50 -4.73 17.76
N GLY A 270 16.47 -5.46 17.35
CA GLY A 270 15.42 -5.90 18.25
C GLY A 270 15.92 -6.89 19.29
N ARG A 271 15.34 -6.86 20.48
CA ARG A 271 15.64 -7.78 21.59
C ARG A 271 14.43 -7.98 22.50
N VAL A 272 14.42 -9.09 23.19
CA VAL A 272 13.44 -9.41 24.24
C VAL A 272 14.17 -9.47 25.57
N ILE A 273 13.63 -8.79 26.59
CA ILE A 273 14.19 -8.65 27.93
C ILE A 273 13.21 -9.24 28.92
N ALA A 274 13.68 -10.13 29.76
CA ALA A 274 12.89 -10.75 30.81
C ALA A 274 13.10 -10.03 32.14
N PHE A 275 12.00 -9.89 32.90
CA PHE A 275 11.98 -9.35 34.22
C PHE A 275 11.36 -10.37 35.20
N GLU A 276 11.95 -10.55 36.38
CA GLU A 276 11.46 -11.38 37.45
C GLU A 276 11.10 -10.52 38.68
N ARG A 277 10.08 -10.95 39.41
CA ARG A 277 9.64 -10.27 40.61
C ARG A 277 10.43 -10.72 41.81
N GLY A 278 11.25 -9.85 42.38
CA GLY A 278 11.99 -10.07 43.63
C GLY A 278 11.36 -9.34 44.82
N GLY A 279 12.04 -9.42 45.96
CA GLY A 279 11.58 -8.74 47.21
C GLY A 279 11.57 -7.22 47.09
N ASP A 280 12.41 -6.65 46.25
CA ASP A 280 12.57 -5.20 46.02
C ASP A 280 11.88 -4.71 44.73
N GLY A 281 11.03 -5.54 44.10
CA GLY A 281 10.33 -5.24 42.87
C GLY A 281 10.80 -6.07 41.69
N TRP A 282 10.62 -5.55 40.46
CA TRP A 282 10.98 -6.21 39.23
C TRP A 282 12.43 -5.93 38.81
N THR A 283 13.19 -6.98 38.49
CA THR A 283 14.58 -6.88 38.07
C THR A 283 14.79 -7.64 36.76
N GLU A 284 15.67 -7.13 35.88
CA GLU A 284 16.05 -7.83 34.66
C GLU A 284 16.73 -9.15 34.99
N SER A 285 16.23 -10.25 34.46
CA SER A 285 16.78 -11.61 34.62
C SER A 285 17.51 -12.12 33.37
N GLY A 286 17.34 -11.46 32.23
CA GLY A 286 18.05 -11.83 31.00
C GLY A 286 17.55 -11.10 29.78
N ARG A 287 18.27 -11.27 28.66
CA ARG A 287 17.88 -10.74 27.35
C ARG A 287 18.32 -11.65 26.21
N VAL A 288 17.60 -11.59 25.09
CA VAL A 288 17.89 -12.36 23.88
C VAL A 288 17.70 -11.51 22.63
N GLN A 289 18.46 -11.83 21.58
CA GLN A 289 18.39 -11.24 20.24
C GLN A 289 18.40 -12.35 19.20
N ALA A 290 17.88 -12.09 17.99
CA ALA A 290 18.07 -13.03 16.88
C ALA A 290 19.56 -13.15 16.52
N PRO A 291 20.09 -14.37 16.34
CA PRO A 291 21.51 -14.60 16.07
C PRO A 291 21.96 -14.07 14.69
N ASP A 292 21.04 -13.96 13.76
CA ASP A 292 21.18 -13.49 12.39
C ASP A 292 20.51 -12.11 12.15
N GLY A 293 20.03 -11.46 13.23
CA GLY A 293 19.25 -10.23 13.15
C GLY A 293 20.06 -8.94 13.09
N GLY A 294 19.58 -7.99 12.30
CA GLY A 294 20.07 -6.61 12.15
C GLY A 294 19.17 -5.55 12.77
N THR A 295 19.50 -4.29 12.54
CA THR A 295 18.76 -3.15 13.11
C THR A 295 17.34 -3.02 12.59
N ARG A 296 17.08 -3.37 11.33
CA ARG A 296 15.79 -3.19 10.66
C ARG A 296 14.83 -4.37 10.83
N ASP A 297 15.30 -5.51 11.31
CA ASP A 297 14.57 -6.78 11.26
C ASP A 297 13.40 -6.88 12.24
N ARG A 298 13.35 -5.96 13.22
CA ARG A 298 12.26 -5.85 14.18
C ARG A 298 12.02 -7.13 14.99
N PHE A 299 13.10 -7.87 15.35
CA PHE A 299 12.99 -9.01 16.26
C PHE A 299 12.30 -8.62 17.58
N GLY A 300 11.34 -9.43 18.02
CA GLY A 300 10.48 -9.13 19.17
C GLY A 300 9.32 -8.18 18.85
N ALA A 301 8.97 -7.96 17.57
CA ALA A 301 7.80 -7.16 17.19
C ALA A 301 6.50 -7.71 17.76
N THR A 302 6.42 -9.03 17.88
CA THR A 302 5.34 -9.78 18.53
C THR A 302 5.90 -10.92 19.36
N LEU A 303 5.17 -11.34 20.38
CA LEU A 303 5.57 -12.39 21.31
C LEU A 303 4.41 -13.36 21.55
N GLY A 304 4.73 -14.64 21.70
CA GLY A 304 3.82 -15.70 22.13
C GLY A 304 4.51 -16.63 23.12
N THR A 305 3.76 -17.36 23.97
CA THR A 305 4.32 -18.29 24.94
C THR A 305 3.36 -19.42 25.31
N ASP A 306 3.91 -20.56 25.70
CA ASP A 306 3.21 -21.63 26.46
C ASP A 306 3.54 -21.60 27.96
N GLY A 307 4.27 -20.58 28.42
CA GLY A 307 4.75 -20.42 29.79
C GLY A 307 6.20 -20.89 30.01
N THR A 308 6.74 -21.76 29.13
CA THR A 308 8.11 -22.31 29.21
C THR A 308 8.91 -22.03 27.92
N THR A 309 8.23 -21.90 26.81
CA THR A 309 8.79 -21.53 25.51
C THR A 309 8.24 -20.17 25.10
N VAL A 310 9.08 -19.37 24.48
CA VAL A 310 8.70 -18.06 23.94
C VAL A 310 8.98 -18.06 22.44
N TRP A 311 8.01 -17.53 21.68
CA TRP A 311 8.13 -17.24 20.28
C TRP A 311 8.21 -15.74 20.05
N ALA A 312 9.17 -15.32 19.24
CA ALA A 312 9.36 -13.92 18.89
C ALA A 312 9.35 -13.73 17.37
N GLY A 313 8.54 -12.81 16.90
CA GLY A 313 8.49 -12.45 15.50
C GLY A 313 9.55 -11.42 15.11
N ALA A 314 10.10 -11.56 13.89
CA ALA A 314 11.00 -10.62 13.22
C ALA A 314 10.49 -10.32 11.80
N PRO A 315 9.41 -9.54 11.65
CA PRO A 315 8.68 -9.44 10.37
C PRO A 315 9.44 -8.74 9.25
N ALA A 316 10.53 -8.06 9.54
CA ALA A 316 11.26 -7.32 8.53
C ALA A 316 12.62 -7.93 8.15
N ILE A 317 12.99 -9.09 8.73
CA ILE A 317 14.20 -9.83 8.37
C ILE A 317 14.10 -10.39 6.94
N ASP A 318 15.25 -10.62 6.31
CA ASP A 318 15.34 -11.19 4.96
C ASP A 318 14.52 -10.43 3.90
N GLY A 319 14.61 -9.09 3.89
CA GLY A 319 13.88 -8.28 2.92
C GLY A 319 12.36 -8.31 3.12
N GLN A 320 11.90 -8.26 4.36
CA GLN A 320 10.49 -8.33 4.77
C GLN A 320 9.80 -9.69 4.51
N ARG A 321 10.55 -10.75 4.28
CA ARG A 321 9.99 -12.12 4.31
C ARG A 321 9.52 -12.49 5.71
N GLY A 322 10.27 -12.01 6.71
CA GLY A 322 9.98 -12.24 8.12
C GLY A 322 10.41 -13.62 8.60
N ALA A 323 10.42 -13.77 9.92
CA ALA A 323 10.73 -15.04 10.59
C ALA A 323 10.13 -15.13 11.98
N ILE A 324 10.02 -16.34 12.48
CA ILE A 324 9.68 -16.67 13.86
C ILE A 324 10.87 -17.37 14.51
N TYR A 325 11.21 -16.95 15.71
CA TYR A 325 12.25 -17.55 16.53
C TYR A 325 11.64 -18.12 17.80
N GLU A 326 12.16 -19.25 18.27
CA GLU A 326 11.78 -19.83 19.56
C GLU A 326 12.98 -19.96 20.48
N PHE A 327 12.74 -19.89 21.77
CA PHE A 327 13.71 -20.12 22.83
C PHE A 327 13.03 -20.56 24.12
N ALA A 328 13.68 -21.45 24.88
CA ALA A 328 13.19 -21.79 26.19
C ALA A 328 13.40 -20.63 27.18
N LEU A 329 12.52 -20.54 28.17
CA LEU A 329 12.63 -19.63 29.29
C LEU A 329 12.51 -20.44 30.58
N ASP A 330 13.62 -20.62 31.28
CA ASP A 330 13.70 -21.38 32.52
C ASP A 330 14.38 -20.56 33.61
N ASP A 331 14.62 -21.17 34.79
CA ASP A 331 15.23 -20.50 35.95
C ASP A 331 16.69 -20.05 35.69
N SER A 332 17.33 -20.57 34.62
CA SER A 332 18.66 -20.14 34.20
C SER A 332 18.65 -18.95 33.22
N GLY A 333 17.47 -18.51 32.82
CA GLY A 333 17.22 -17.46 31.86
C GLY A 333 16.82 -17.99 30.49
N PHE A 334 17.25 -17.28 29.42
CA PHE A 334 16.96 -17.68 28.06
C PHE A 334 17.84 -18.85 27.61
N GLY A 335 17.22 -19.90 27.12
CA GLY A 335 17.86 -21.01 26.43
C GLY A 335 18.35 -20.64 25.02
N PRO A 336 18.95 -21.58 24.30
CA PRO A 336 19.36 -21.37 22.93
C PRO A 336 18.16 -20.92 22.06
N ILE A 337 18.40 -19.91 21.25
CA ILE A 337 17.43 -19.43 20.27
C ILE A 337 17.60 -20.19 18.96
N GLN A 338 16.49 -20.56 18.34
CA GLN A 338 16.48 -21.15 17.00
C GLN A 338 15.39 -20.51 16.14
N ARG A 339 15.64 -20.47 14.84
CA ARG A 339 14.66 -20.03 13.86
C ARG A 339 13.69 -21.18 13.60
N VAL A 340 12.39 -20.93 13.79
CA VAL A 340 11.33 -21.93 13.57
C VAL A 340 10.97 -21.97 12.11
N THR A 341 10.73 -20.82 11.49
CA THR A 341 10.35 -20.67 10.09
C THR A 341 10.59 -19.25 9.61
N GLY A 342 10.56 -19.06 8.31
CA GLY A 342 10.58 -17.76 7.66
C GLY A 342 9.67 -17.73 6.44
N GLY A 343 9.35 -16.56 5.95
CA GLY A 343 8.56 -16.38 4.74
C GLY A 343 9.33 -16.78 3.48
N SER A 344 8.63 -17.35 2.50
CA SER A 344 9.18 -17.67 1.17
C SER A 344 9.25 -16.43 0.28
N ASP A 345 8.28 -15.52 0.41
CA ASP A 345 8.08 -14.39 -0.49
C ASP A 345 8.39 -13.04 0.16
N GLY A 346 8.91 -12.12 -0.63
CA GLY A 346 9.15 -10.75 -0.19
C GLY A 346 7.83 -10.08 0.22
N GLY A 347 7.84 -9.38 1.37
CA GLY A 347 6.64 -8.72 1.91
C GLY A 347 5.73 -9.59 2.76
N ALA A 348 5.97 -10.90 2.87
CA ALA A 348 5.16 -11.82 3.69
C ALA A 348 5.08 -11.41 5.16
N GLN A 349 6.15 -10.83 5.71
CA GLN A 349 6.21 -10.33 7.10
C GLN A 349 5.85 -11.37 8.15
N VAL A 350 6.27 -12.63 7.96
CA VAL A 350 6.07 -13.73 8.92
C VAL A 350 6.57 -13.30 10.30
N GLY A 351 5.78 -13.56 11.34
CA GLY A 351 6.04 -13.06 12.70
C GLY A 351 5.48 -11.65 12.95
N GLY A 352 4.70 -11.09 12.03
CA GLY A 352 4.06 -9.78 12.18
C GLY A 352 2.98 -9.74 13.26
N ARG A 353 2.25 -10.84 13.41
CA ARG A 353 1.29 -11.12 14.49
C ARG A 353 1.46 -12.55 14.93
N LEU A 354 1.49 -12.81 16.23
CA LEU A 354 1.63 -14.15 16.78
C LEU A 354 0.54 -14.44 17.80
N ALA A 355 0.01 -15.66 17.76
CA ALA A 355 -0.79 -16.24 18.83
C ALA A 355 -0.42 -17.72 18.98
N TYR A 356 -0.43 -18.19 20.22
CA TYR A 356 -0.19 -19.60 20.54
C TYR A 356 -1.20 -20.08 21.58
N ALA A 357 -1.80 -21.23 21.34
CA ALA A 357 -2.52 -22.05 22.32
C ALA A 357 -2.64 -23.48 21.81
N ASP A 358 -2.85 -24.42 22.74
CA ASP A 358 -3.23 -25.81 22.44
C ASP A 358 -2.32 -26.54 21.42
N GLY A 359 -1.02 -26.23 21.37
CA GLY A 359 -0.08 -26.83 20.42
C GLY A 359 -0.14 -26.23 19.02
N VAL A 360 -0.80 -25.08 18.84
CA VAL A 360 -0.89 -24.37 17.56
C VAL A 360 -0.27 -22.98 17.69
N LEU A 361 0.68 -22.69 16.82
CA LEU A 361 1.26 -21.36 16.65
C LEU A 361 0.77 -20.78 15.34
N VAL A 362 0.20 -19.58 15.36
CA VAL A 362 -0.23 -18.88 14.16
C VAL A 362 0.52 -17.57 14.00
N SER A 363 0.95 -17.29 12.78
CA SER A 363 1.47 -15.99 12.36
C SER A 363 0.50 -15.34 11.37
N GLY A 364 -0.09 -14.23 11.76
CA GLY A 364 -0.79 -13.36 10.81
C GLY A 364 0.21 -12.50 10.05
N ASN A 365 0.07 -12.44 8.74
CA ASN A 365 1.00 -11.80 7.81
C ASN A 365 0.23 -10.82 6.91
N PRO A 366 -0.22 -9.67 7.43
CA PRO A 366 -1.10 -8.76 6.69
C PRO A 366 -0.44 -8.10 5.47
N GLY A 367 0.89 -8.07 5.42
CA GLY A 367 1.65 -7.55 4.28
C GLY A 367 1.85 -8.56 3.14
N ALA A 368 1.52 -9.85 3.36
CA ALA A 368 1.67 -10.87 2.34
C ALA A 368 0.76 -10.58 1.12
N ASP A 369 1.19 -11.05 -0.05
CA ASP A 369 0.44 -10.91 -1.30
C ASP A 369 0.02 -9.45 -1.56
N ASN A 370 0.98 -8.51 -1.41
CA ASN A 370 0.79 -7.07 -1.57
C ASN A 370 -0.33 -6.47 -0.69
N GLY A 371 -0.49 -6.96 0.55
CA GLY A 371 -1.45 -6.47 1.52
C GLY A 371 -2.80 -7.18 1.52
N LEU A 372 -2.99 -8.21 0.68
CA LEU A 372 -4.17 -9.09 0.81
C LEU A 372 -4.11 -9.93 2.08
N GLY A 373 -2.91 -10.18 2.58
CA GLY A 373 -2.66 -10.87 3.83
C GLY A 373 -2.82 -12.40 3.76
N THR A 374 -2.12 -13.07 4.64
CA THR A 374 -2.21 -14.52 4.88
C THR A 374 -2.10 -14.83 6.37
N ALA A 375 -2.37 -16.07 6.77
CA ALA A 375 -1.99 -16.56 8.07
C ALA A 375 -1.25 -17.91 7.93
N LEU A 376 -0.05 -17.99 8.54
CA LEU A 376 0.74 -19.22 8.58
C LEU A 376 0.44 -19.95 9.88
N ILE A 377 0.02 -21.21 9.80
CA ILE A 377 -0.35 -22.06 10.91
C ILE A 377 0.67 -23.18 11.07
N LEU A 378 1.25 -23.30 12.24
CA LEU A 378 2.18 -24.36 12.62
C LEU A 378 1.55 -25.18 13.75
N ALA A 379 1.45 -26.50 13.56
CA ALA A 379 0.98 -27.41 14.60
C ALA A 379 2.16 -28.21 15.17
N GLY A 380 2.15 -28.48 16.46
CA GLY A 380 3.23 -29.20 17.15
C GLY A 380 3.60 -28.60 18.49
N GLY A 381 4.89 -28.44 18.75
CA GLY A 381 5.40 -27.86 19.98
C GLY A 381 6.87 -27.51 19.82
N ALA A 382 7.45 -26.90 20.86
CA ALA A 382 8.82 -26.40 20.83
C ALA A 382 9.81 -27.41 20.24
N GLY A 383 10.55 -26.96 19.21
CA GLY A 383 11.55 -27.78 18.51
C GLY A 383 11.01 -28.88 17.59
N ASN A 384 9.70 -29.00 17.42
CA ASN A 384 9.08 -30.06 16.57
C ASN A 384 7.79 -29.60 15.92
N TRP A 385 7.90 -28.63 15.02
CA TRP A 385 6.78 -28.08 14.28
C TRP A 385 6.49 -28.91 13.01
N SER A 386 5.20 -29.04 12.66
CA SER A 386 4.80 -29.54 11.34
C SER A 386 5.25 -28.57 10.23
N GLU A 387 5.24 -29.03 8.99
CA GLU A 387 5.24 -28.13 7.86
C GLU A 387 4.05 -27.18 7.97
N GLY A 388 4.31 -25.87 7.79
CA GLY A 388 3.30 -24.83 7.99
C GLY A 388 2.22 -24.88 6.91
N ALA A 389 0.97 -24.68 7.30
CA ALA A 389 -0.13 -24.41 6.39
C ALA A 389 -0.38 -22.90 6.28
N THR A 390 -0.48 -22.41 5.06
CA THR A 390 -0.86 -21.01 4.82
C THR A 390 -2.34 -20.94 4.45
N VAL A 391 -3.11 -20.16 5.19
CA VAL A 391 -4.51 -19.89 4.92
C VAL A 391 -4.70 -18.44 4.49
N PHE A 392 -5.66 -18.20 3.60
CA PHE A 392 -5.99 -16.91 3.04
C PHE A 392 -7.44 -16.93 2.55
N THR A 393 -7.96 -15.76 2.18
CA THR A 393 -9.26 -15.63 1.51
C THR A 393 -9.07 -15.55 0.00
N ASP A 394 -10.02 -16.07 -0.74
CA ASP A 394 -10.09 -15.84 -2.18
C ASP A 394 -10.32 -14.34 -2.46
N VAL A 395 -9.75 -13.87 -3.57
CA VAL A 395 -10.00 -12.53 -4.09
C VAL A 395 -11.10 -12.65 -5.16
N GLU A 396 -12.19 -11.93 -4.98
CA GLU A 396 -13.19 -11.84 -6.05
C GLU A 396 -12.61 -11.00 -7.19
N GLU A 397 -12.32 -11.63 -8.31
CA GLU A 397 -11.96 -10.94 -9.56
C GLU A 397 -13.23 -10.65 -10.37
N ILE A 398 -13.23 -9.51 -11.07
CA ILE A 398 -14.25 -9.22 -12.08
C ILE A 398 -14.06 -10.20 -13.23
N GLU A 399 -15.14 -10.80 -13.72
CA GLU A 399 -15.09 -11.74 -14.82
C GLU A 399 -14.51 -11.12 -16.10
N ALA A 400 -13.65 -11.87 -16.80
CA ALA A 400 -13.07 -11.42 -18.06
C ALA A 400 -14.15 -11.10 -19.10
N VAL A 401 -13.93 -10.08 -19.91
CA VAL A 401 -14.78 -9.72 -21.05
C VAL A 401 -14.00 -10.01 -22.32
N LEU A 402 -14.34 -11.10 -22.98
CA LEU A 402 -13.70 -11.58 -24.20
C LEU A 402 -14.75 -11.99 -25.25
N GLY A 403 -14.34 -12.02 -26.51
CA GLY A 403 -15.18 -12.53 -27.60
C GLY A 403 -16.11 -11.52 -28.24
N GLY A 404 -16.10 -10.27 -27.78
CA GLY A 404 -16.90 -9.19 -28.35
C GLY A 404 -16.88 -7.90 -27.59
N GLN A 405 -16.94 -6.79 -28.29
CA GLN A 405 -17.01 -5.45 -27.73
C GLN A 405 -18.31 -5.26 -26.94
N VAL A 406 -18.22 -4.59 -25.80
CA VAL A 406 -19.36 -4.08 -25.02
C VAL A 406 -19.44 -2.57 -25.22
N ASP A 407 -20.47 -2.12 -25.90
CA ASP A 407 -20.69 -0.69 -26.15
C ASP A 407 -21.02 0.04 -24.84
N CYS A 408 -20.43 1.22 -24.65
CA CYS A 408 -20.83 2.13 -23.58
C CYS A 408 -22.27 2.60 -23.82
N ALA A 409 -23.20 2.09 -23.04
CA ALA A 409 -24.62 2.39 -23.18
C ALA A 409 -25.24 2.76 -21.83
N GLY A 410 -25.93 3.91 -21.77
CA GLY A 410 -26.54 4.37 -20.53
C GLY A 410 -25.54 4.82 -19.44
N GLY A 411 -24.26 5.00 -19.82
CA GLY A 411 -23.19 5.40 -18.91
C GLY A 411 -22.36 4.23 -18.38
N GLU A 412 -22.61 3.00 -18.83
CA GLU A 412 -21.92 1.80 -18.34
C GLU A 412 -21.58 0.84 -19.47
N ALA A 413 -20.46 0.13 -19.30
CA ALA A 413 -20.07 -1.05 -20.06
C ALA A 413 -19.76 -2.18 -19.05
N THR A 414 -20.66 -3.16 -18.92
CA THR A 414 -20.71 -4.14 -17.81
C THR A 414 -20.89 -3.45 -16.44
N VAL A 415 -19.90 -3.46 -15.57
CA VAL A 415 -19.90 -2.81 -14.23
C VAL A 415 -19.07 -1.52 -14.22
N PHE A 416 -18.48 -1.16 -15.34
CA PHE A 416 -17.56 -0.01 -15.46
C PHE A 416 -18.29 1.22 -16.00
N GLY A 417 -18.13 2.36 -15.33
CA GLY A 417 -18.62 3.65 -15.80
C GLY A 417 -17.93 4.08 -17.09
N CYS A 418 -18.65 4.68 -18.02
CA CYS A 418 -18.07 5.12 -19.28
C CYS A 418 -18.85 6.23 -19.96
N ASN A 419 -18.16 6.93 -20.87
CA ASN A 419 -18.76 7.86 -21.82
C ASN A 419 -17.93 7.91 -23.09
N GLU A 420 -18.53 7.69 -24.29
CA GLU A 420 -17.89 7.71 -25.60
C GLU A 420 -16.64 6.76 -25.73
N VAL A 421 -16.42 5.87 -24.78
CA VAL A 421 -15.34 4.87 -24.79
C VAL A 421 -15.95 3.49 -24.54
N ASP A 422 -15.75 2.58 -25.49
CA ASP A 422 -16.25 1.22 -25.44
C ASP A 422 -15.24 0.26 -24.81
N LEU A 423 -15.74 -0.76 -24.13
CA LEU A 423 -14.93 -1.89 -23.66
C LEU A 423 -14.81 -2.92 -24.80
N VAL A 424 -13.62 -3.09 -25.33
CA VAL A 424 -13.35 -4.07 -26.38
C VAL A 424 -13.04 -5.43 -25.78
N ALA A 425 -12.20 -5.45 -24.72
CA ALA A 425 -11.89 -6.63 -23.92
C ALA A 425 -11.41 -6.25 -22.53
N TYR A 426 -11.51 -7.18 -21.60
CA TYR A 426 -10.94 -7.08 -20.24
C TYR A 426 -10.35 -8.42 -19.83
N MET A 427 -9.11 -8.39 -19.32
CA MET A 427 -8.39 -9.53 -18.76
C MET A 427 -8.03 -9.25 -17.30
N PRO A 428 -8.54 -9.99 -16.31
CA PRO A 428 -8.11 -9.87 -14.93
C PRO A 428 -6.65 -10.28 -14.74
N VAL A 429 -6.05 -9.89 -13.62
CA VAL A 429 -4.63 -10.15 -13.31
C VAL A 429 -4.27 -11.62 -13.40
N SER A 430 -5.16 -12.53 -13.01
CA SER A 430 -4.95 -13.97 -13.10
C SER A 430 -4.75 -14.46 -14.54
N GLN A 431 -5.45 -13.88 -15.51
CA GLN A 431 -5.28 -14.22 -16.94
C GLN A 431 -4.02 -13.60 -17.57
N LEU A 432 -3.38 -12.68 -16.88
CA LEU A 432 -2.07 -12.12 -17.25
C LEU A 432 -0.90 -12.94 -16.67
N GLY A 433 -1.18 -14.08 -16.03
CA GLY A 433 -0.19 -14.92 -15.37
C GLY A 433 0.19 -14.44 -13.96
N GLY A 434 -0.50 -13.44 -13.42
CA GLY A 434 -0.36 -13.00 -12.03
C GLY A 434 -1.00 -13.99 -11.07
N GLN A 435 -0.36 -14.19 -9.92
CA GLN A 435 -0.93 -14.95 -8.82
C GLN A 435 -1.62 -14.03 -7.82
N ARG A 436 -2.22 -14.59 -6.78
CA ARG A 436 -2.88 -13.83 -5.71
C ARG A 436 -1.99 -12.69 -5.20
N GLY A 437 -2.54 -11.49 -5.15
CA GLY A 437 -1.85 -10.28 -4.72
C GLY A 437 -0.94 -9.63 -5.76
N VAL A 438 -0.72 -10.25 -6.90
CA VAL A 438 -0.03 -9.58 -8.00
C VAL A 438 -0.89 -8.44 -8.51
N ARG A 439 -0.26 -7.30 -8.77
CA ARG A 439 -0.88 -6.12 -9.34
C ARG A 439 -0.21 -5.79 -10.65
N VAL A 440 -0.96 -5.24 -11.59
CA VAL A 440 -0.38 -4.62 -12.78
C VAL A 440 0.01 -3.17 -12.49
N ASN A 441 0.92 -2.65 -13.29
CA ASN A 441 1.39 -1.27 -13.19
C ASN A 441 1.57 -0.69 -14.60
N ASP A 442 2.76 -0.27 -15.02
CA ASP A 442 2.92 0.40 -16.30
C ASP A 442 2.66 -0.53 -17.50
N ILE A 443 2.48 0.08 -18.66
CA ILE A 443 2.17 -0.61 -19.90
C ILE A 443 2.86 0.08 -21.08
N TRP A 444 3.35 -0.72 -22.02
CA TRP A 444 3.80 -0.24 -23.30
C TRP A 444 3.24 -1.09 -24.43
N GLY A 445 3.46 -0.72 -25.67
CA GLY A 445 3.03 -1.46 -26.85
C GLY A 445 4.17 -1.75 -27.82
N TRP A 446 4.06 -2.86 -28.53
CA TRP A 446 4.93 -3.19 -29.63
C TRP A 446 4.12 -3.76 -30.80
N THR A 447 4.36 -3.25 -32.00
CA THR A 447 3.85 -3.85 -33.23
C THR A 447 5.00 -4.56 -33.93
N ASP A 448 4.90 -5.87 -34.05
CA ASP A 448 5.91 -6.66 -34.77
C ASP A 448 5.99 -6.25 -36.22
N PRO A 449 7.12 -5.71 -36.71
CA PRO A 449 7.24 -5.20 -38.04
C PRO A 449 7.17 -6.29 -39.15
N GLU A 450 7.43 -7.57 -38.77
CA GLU A 450 7.38 -8.69 -39.73
C GLU A 450 5.99 -9.31 -39.83
N THR A 451 5.30 -9.49 -38.69
CA THR A 451 4.00 -10.18 -38.66
C THR A 451 2.82 -9.21 -38.63
N ASN A 452 3.05 -7.92 -38.34
CA ASN A 452 2.06 -6.88 -38.06
C ASN A 452 1.12 -7.26 -36.87
N ARG A 453 1.62 -8.03 -35.90
CA ARG A 453 0.93 -8.33 -34.64
C ARG A 453 1.17 -7.20 -33.65
N ASP A 454 0.11 -6.84 -32.94
CA ASP A 454 0.14 -5.86 -31.87
C ASP A 454 0.23 -6.57 -30.51
N TYR A 455 1.18 -6.16 -29.67
CA TYR A 455 1.40 -6.72 -28.34
C TYR A 455 1.32 -5.63 -27.28
N ALA A 456 0.52 -5.86 -26.25
CA ALA A 456 0.59 -5.10 -25.01
C ALA A 456 1.64 -5.72 -24.09
N ILE A 457 2.56 -4.90 -23.59
CA ILE A 457 3.63 -5.28 -22.68
C ILE A 457 3.21 -4.73 -21.31
N VAL A 458 2.79 -5.62 -20.41
CA VAL A 458 2.14 -5.26 -19.14
C VAL A 458 3.10 -5.51 -17.98
N GLY A 459 3.48 -4.46 -17.28
CA GLY A 459 4.22 -4.55 -16.04
C GLY A 459 3.37 -5.14 -14.92
N ARG A 460 3.95 -6.05 -14.15
CA ARG A 460 3.35 -6.64 -12.95
C ARG A 460 4.31 -6.52 -11.78
N SER A 461 3.80 -6.60 -10.58
CA SER A 461 4.64 -6.55 -9.38
C SER A 461 5.66 -7.70 -9.30
N ASP A 462 5.44 -8.82 -10.00
CA ASP A 462 6.29 -10.02 -10.01
C ASP A 462 7.02 -10.27 -11.35
N GLY A 463 6.78 -9.46 -12.38
CA GLY A 463 7.37 -9.65 -13.71
C GLY A 463 6.71 -8.79 -14.78
N THR A 464 6.78 -9.25 -16.03
CA THR A 464 6.20 -8.58 -17.21
C THR A 464 5.45 -9.60 -18.06
N SER A 465 4.23 -9.26 -18.48
CA SER A 465 3.39 -10.09 -19.34
C SER A 465 3.37 -9.54 -20.76
N PHE A 466 3.35 -10.42 -21.75
CA PHE A 466 3.20 -10.09 -23.16
C PHE A 466 1.86 -10.62 -23.63
N VAL A 467 0.98 -9.73 -24.06
CA VAL A 467 -0.40 -10.04 -24.47
C VAL A 467 -0.57 -9.68 -25.94
N ASP A 468 -0.96 -10.63 -26.77
CA ASP A 468 -1.34 -10.36 -28.16
C ASP A 468 -2.71 -9.68 -28.18
N VAL A 469 -2.77 -8.48 -28.74
CA VAL A 469 -3.98 -7.65 -28.89
C VAL A 469 -4.32 -7.40 -30.35
N THR A 470 -3.75 -8.19 -31.26
CA THR A 470 -3.96 -8.10 -32.72
C THR A 470 -5.42 -8.27 -33.11
N ASP A 471 -6.13 -9.18 -32.44
CA ASP A 471 -7.59 -9.29 -32.46
C ASP A 471 -8.15 -8.71 -31.15
N PRO A 472 -8.46 -7.41 -31.13
CA PRO A 472 -8.71 -6.71 -29.87
C PRO A 472 -9.81 -7.29 -28.98
N PRO A 473 -10.91 -7.91 -29.51
CA PRO A 473 -11.90 -8.58 -28.68
C PRO A 473 -11.44 -9.93 -28.09
N ASN A 474 -10.34 -10.48 -28.55
CA ASN A 474 -9.81 -11.77 -28.15
C ASN A 474 -8.32 -11.70 -27.76
N PRO A 475 -7.91 -10.82 -26.84
CA PRO A 475 -6.53 -10.77 -26.38
C PRO A 475 -6.18 -12.07 -25.62
N PHE A 476 -4.89 -12.45 -25.70
CA PHE A 476 -4.42 -13.62 -24.97
C PHE A 476 -2.96 -13.47 -24.53
N LEU A 477 -2.62 -14.13 -23.43
CA LEU A 477 -1.27 -14.13 -22.88
C LEU A 477 -0.33 -14.97 -23.77
N VAL A 478 0.74 -14.35 -24.23
CA VAL A 478 1.77 -14.98 -25.07
C VAL A 478 2.95 -15.46 -24.26
N GLY A 479 3.33 -14.75 -23.21
CA GLY A 479 4.47 -15.13 -22.38
C GLY A 479 4.68 -14.21 -21.18
N ASN A 480 5.57 -14.67 -20.30
CA ASN A 480 5.94 -13.96 -19.09
C ASN A 480 7.46 -13.89 -18.94
N LEU A 481 7.96 -12.69 -18.64
CA LEU A 481 9.33 -12.44 -18.20
C LEU A 481 9.29 -12.19 -16.67
N PRO A 482 9.79 -13.11 -15.83
CA PRO A 482 9.85 -12.88 -14.39
C PRO A 482 10.81 -11.73 -14.05
N ARG A 483 10.64 -11.12 -12.87
CA ARG A 483 11.65 -10.22 -12.30
C ARG A 483 12.99 -10.95 -12.13
N THR A 484 14.08 -10.22 -11.99
CA THR A 484 15.38 -10.85 -11.63
C THR A 484 15.24 -11.62 -10.31
N GLU A 485 15.90 -12.77 -10.20
CA GLU A 485 15.70 -13.75 -9.12
C GLU A 485 15.88 -13.15 -7.71
N ALA A 486 16.88 -12.27 -7.54
CA ALA A 486 17.19 -11.67 -6.25
C ALA A 486 16.30 -10.46 -5.89
N ALA A 487 15.61 -9.86 -6.85
CA ALA A 487 14.80 -8.67 -6.62
C ALA A 487 13.50 -9.00 -5.88
N PRO A 488 13.02 -8.15 -4.97
CA PRO A 488 11.68 -8.29 -4.38
C PRO A 488 10.59 -8.01 -5.42
N SER A 489 9.35 -8.40 -5.11
CA SER A 489 8.18 -7.84 -5.79
C SER A 489 8.14 -6.32 -5.62
N SER A 490 7.75 -5.62 -6.68
CA SER A 490 7.62 -4.17 -6.65
C SER A 490 6.37 -3.69 -7.36
N SER A 491 5.70 -2.71 -6.79
CA SER A 491 4.53 -2.06 -7.42
C SER A 491 4.92 -1.15 -8.58
N TRP A 492 6.20 -0.84 -8.74
CA TRP A 492 6.72 0.07 -9.77
C TRP A 492 7.59 -0.70 -10.74
N ARG A 493 7.10 -0.83 -11.96
CA ARG A 493 7.83 -1.45 -13.08
C ARG A 493 7.47 -0.68 -14.34
N ASP A 494 8.47 -0.22 -15.06
CA ASP A 494 8.30 0.48 -16.34
C ASP A 494 9.05 -0.21 -17.47
N MET A 495 8.57 -0.03 -18.68
CA MET A 495 9.13 -0.63 -19.88
C MET A 495 8.94 0.25 -21.11
N LYS A 496 9.95 0.24 -21.97
CA LYS A 496 9.92 0.89 -23.30
C LYS A 496 10.56 -0.03 -24.34
N VAL A 497 10.29 0.22 -25.59
CA VAL A 497 10.74 -0.62 -26.71
C VAL A 497 11.68 0.15 -27.62
N TYR A 498 12.74 -0.50 -28.05
CA TYR A 498 13.65 -0.03 -29.11
C TYR A 498 14.19 -1.20 -29.92
N SER A 499 14.17 -1.08 -31.26
CA SER A 499 14.77 -2.06 -32.20
C SER A 499 14.36 -3.52 -31.86
N ASP A 500 13.03 -3.74 -31.73
CA ASP A 500 12.41 -5.03 -31.41
C ASP A 500 12.87 -5.65 -30.09
N HIS A 501 13.37 -4.84 -29.16
CA HIS A 501 13.70 -5.26 -27.80
C HIS A 501 12.91 -4.41 -26.77
N VAL A 502 12.46 -5.04 -25.72
CA VAL A 502 11.92 -4.34 -24.55
C VAL A 502 13.00 -4.20 -23.49
N PHE A 503 13.03 -3.02 -22.87
CA PHE A 503 13.86 -2.66 -21.73
C PHE A 503 12.96 -2.48 -20.53
N VAL A 504 13.18 -3.25 -19.47
CA VAL A 504 12.32 -3.30 -18.30
C VAL A 504 13.13 -2.94 -17.07
N VAL A 505 12.62 -1.97 -16.31
CA VAL A 505 13.17 -1.53 -15.02
C VAL A 505 12.18 -1.74 -13.89
N SER A 506 12.63 -1.65 -12.64
CA SER A 506 11.76 -1.73 -11.47
C SER A 506 12.34 -0.92 -10.32
N ASP A 507 11.51 -0.10 -9.66
CA ASP A 507 11.92 0.65 -8.49
C ASP A 507 11.68 -0.13 -7.18
N ASN A 508 12.28 0.35 -6.08
CA ASN A 508 12.32 -0.34 -4.79
C ASN A 508 12.79 -1.80 -4.89
N ALA A 509 13.62 -2.06 -5.88
CA ALA A 509 14.16 -3.36 -6.23
C ALA A 509 15.70 -3.30 -6.38
N PRO A 510 16.46 -3.26 -5.27
CA PRO A 510 17.91 -3.02 -5.29
C PRO A 510 18.71 -3.99 -6.13
N GLU A 511 18.22 -5.22 -6.30
CA GLU A 511 18.84 -6.28 -7.09
C GLU A 511 18.27 -6.37 -8.52
N HIS A 512 17.47 -5.39 -8.94
CA HIS A 512 16.90 -5.32 -10.29
C HIS A 512 17.58 -4.23 -11.10
N GLY A 513 18.39 -4.64 -12.06
CA GLY A 513 18.93 -3.75 -13.09
C GLY A 513 17.88 -3.51 -14.20
N MET A 514 18.35 -3.21 -15.42
CA MET A 514 17.49 -3.13 -16.59
C MET A 514 17.55 -4.46 -17.38
N GLN A 515 16.44 -5.22 -17.38
CA GLN A 515 16.30 -6.43 -18.21
C GLN A 515 16.08 -6.03 -19.68
N VAL A 516 16.67 -6.78 -20.59
CA VAL A 516 16.48 -6.62 -22.04
C VAL A 516 15.99 -7.95 -22.61
N LEU A 517 14.89 -7.91 -23.35
CA LEU A 517 14.33 -9.09 -24.03
C LEU A 517 14.09 -8.80 -25.52
N ASP A 518 14.54 -9.68 -26.37
CA ASP A 518 14.26 -9.70 -27.81
C ASP A 518 12.80 -10.11 -28.06
N LEU A 519 11.97 -9.16 -28.43
CA LEU A 519 10.52 -9.35 -28.62
C LEU A 519 10.19 -10.29 -29.79
N THR A 520 11.13 -10.50 -30.73
CA THR A 520 10.91 -11.46 -31.82
C THR A 520 10.74 -12.89 -31.34
N ARG A 521 11.16 -13.20 -30.10
CA ARG A 521 10.94 -14.48 -29.42
C ARG A 521 9.46 -14.74 -29.16
N LEU A 522 8.60 -13.72 -29.10
CA LEU A 522 7.15 -13.90 -28.97
C LEU A 522 6.54 -14.67 -30.16
N ARG A 523 7.24 -14.70 -31.30
CA ARG A 523 6.85 -15.49 -32.49
C ARG A 523 6.94 -16.99 -32.25
N GLU A 524 7.62 -17.43 -31.18
CA GLU A 524 7.75 -18.85 -30.80
C GLU A 524 6.50 -19.39 -30.08
N TYR A 525 5.50 -18.53 -29.84
CA TYR A 525 4.24 -18.95 -29.22
C TYR A 525 3.56 -20.06 -30.03
N ASP A 526 3.27 -21.18 -29.36
CA ASP A 526 2.71 -22.38 -29.95
C ASP A 526 1.34 -22.79 -29.36
N GLY A 527 0.74 -21.90 -28.55
CA GLY A 527 -0.55 -22.12 -27.89
C GLY A 527 -0.50 -22.14 -26.37
N GLU A 528 0.72 -22.19 -25.77
CA GLU A 528 0.94 -22.11 -24.34
C GLU A 528 1.84 -20.89 -24.02
N PRO A 529 1.60 -20.16 -22.91
CA PRO A 529 2.41 -19.00 -22.57
C PRO A 529 3.89 -19.34 -22.40
N LEU A 530 4.75 -18.57 -23.08
CA LEU A 530 6.20 -18.71 -23.05
C LEU A 530 6.77 -18.35 -21.67
N ALA A 531 7.61 -19.20 -21.11
CA ALA A 531 8.46 -18.86 -19.98
C ALA A 531 9.73 -18.18 -20.52
N LEU A 532 9.76 -16.85 -20.46
CA LEU A 532 10.85 -16.04 -21.00
C LEU A 532 11.93 -15.76 -19.97
N THR A 533 13.13 -15.50 -20.46
CA THR A 533 14.26 -15.02 -19.67
C THR A 533 14.89 -13.88 -20.45
N GLU A 534 15.47 -12.90 -19.78
CA GLU A 534 16.16 -11.79 -20.40
C GLU A 534 17.29 -12.27 -21.30
N ASP A 535 17.51 -11.57 -22.41
CA ASP A 535 18.65 -11.78 -23.32
C ASP A 535 19.89 -11.03 -22.85
N ALA A 536 19.70 -9.94 -22.09
CA ALA A 536 20.76 -9.19 -21.42
C ALA A 536 20.24 -8.55 -20.13
N LEU A 537 21.13 -8.28 -19.20
CA LEU A 537 20.89 -7.52 -17.98
C LEU A 537 21.94 -6.40 -17.88
N TYR A 538 21.47 -5.15 -17.81
CA TYR A 538 22.34 -4.03 -17.49
C TYR A 538 22.26 -3.76 -15.99
N ASP A 539 23.37 -3.97 -15.28
CA ASP A 539 23.48 -3.97 -13.82
C ASP A 539 24.26 -2.77 -13.25
N GLN A 540 24.62 -1.79 -14.09
CA GLN A 540 25.33 -0.59 -13.64
C GLN A 540 24.43 0.43 -12.95
N VAL A 541 23.14 0.18 -12.92
CA VAL A 541 22.12 0.93 -12.18
C VAL A 541 21.05 -0.06 -11.72
N SER A 542 20.38 0.24 -10.61
CA SER A 542 19.29 -0.58 -10.09
C SER A 542 18.25 0.26 -9.34
N SER A 543 17.10 -0.35 -9.02
CA SER A 543 15.99 0.35 -8.39
C SER A 543 15.64 1.62 -9.18
N VAL A 544 15.37 1.45 -10.46
CA VAL A 544 15.07 2.51 -11.42
C VAL A 544 13.56 2.72 -11.49
N HIS A 545 13.12 3.97 -11.37
CA HIS A 545 11.69 4.26 -11.33
C HIS A 545 11.06 4.17 -12.71
N ASN A 546 11.58 4.92 -13.70
CA ASN A 546 11.13 4.85 -15.10
C ASN A 546 12.28 4.71 -16.08
N ILE A 547 11.99 4.19 -17.28
CA ILE A 547 12.90 4.12 -18.42
C ILE A 547 12.36 4.94 -19.58
N VAL A 548 13.14 5.87 -20.08
CA VAL A 548 12.82 6.73 -21.21
C VAL A 548 13.70 6.33 -22.39
N ILE A 549 13.15 6.27 -23.58
CA ILE A 549 13.93 5.92 -24.78
C ILE A 549 13.68 6.95 -25.87
N ASN A 550 14.75 7.49 -26.43
CA ASN A 550 14.69 8.18 -27.72
C ASN A 550 15.01 7.19 -28.83
N GLU A 551 13.97 6.73 -29.53
CA GLU A 551 14.11 5.74 -30.59
C GLU A 551 14.93 6.24 -31.81
N GLU A 552 14.98 7.56 -32.06
CA GLU A 552 15.74 8.13 -33.18
C GLU A 552 17.24 8.03 -32.94
N THR A 553 17.70 8.12 -31.69
CA THR A 553 19.12 8.15 -31.33
C THR A 553 19.64 6.82 -30.79
N GLY A 554 18.75 5.97 -30.28
CA GLY A 554 19.10 4.70 -29.62
C GLY A 554 19.77 4.91 -28.28
N PHE A 555 19.32 5.90 -27.51
CA PHE A 555 19.69 6.10 -26.11
C PHE A 555 18.50 5.89 -25.20
N ALA A 556 18.75 5.22 -24.09
CA ALA A 556 17.83 5.09 -22.97
C ALA A 556 18.29 5.95 -21.81
N TYR A 557 17.34 6.39 -21.00
CA TYR A 557 17.55 7.22 -19.83
C TYR A 557 16.83 6.57 -18.66
N ALA A 558 17.60 5.97 -17.75
CA ALA A 558 17.08 5.43 -16.52
C ALA A 558 16.92 6.57 -15.52
N VAL A 559 15.68 6.88 -15.09
CA VAL A 559 15.36 7.98 -14.18
C VAL A 559 14.87 7.44 -12.83
N GLY A 560 14.99 8.23 -11.79
CA GLY A 560 14.63 7.82 -10.43
C GLY A 560 15.49 6.69 -9.88
N ALA A 561 16.74 6.53 -10.34
CA ALA A 561 17.60 5.43 -9.94
C ALA A 561 18.04 5.55 -8.48
N GLY A 562 17.86 4.46 -7.69
CA GLY A 562 18.15 4.40 -6.27
C GLY A 562 19.40 3.62 -5.87
N GLY A 563 20.04 2.88 -6.79
CA GLY A 563 21.17 2.01 -6.47
C GLY A 563 21.88 1.41 -7.69
N GLY A 564 22.74 0.43 -7.44
CA GLY A 564 23.45 -0.36 -8.46
C GLY A 564 24.80 0.23 -8.90
N GLY A 565 24.98 1.53 -8.85
CA GLY A 565 26.21 2.19 -9.33
C GLY A 565 26.06 3.68 -9.41
N GLU A 566 26.38 4.28 -10.58
CA GLU A 566 26.20 5.71 -10.81
C GLU A 566 24.72 6.04 -11.03
N THR A 567 24.04 6.59 -10.04
CA THR A 567 22.60 6.91 -10.09
C THR A 567 22.30 8.26 -10.70
N CYS A 568 23.31 9.08 -11.01
CA CYS A 568 23.13 10.46 -11.49
C CYS A 568 22.23 11.33 -10.59
N GLY A 569 22.27 11.11 -9.26
CA GLY A 569 21.40 11.79 -8.32
C GLY A 569 19.90 11.44 -8.45
N GLY A 570 19.55 10.40 -9.19
CA GLY A 570 18.19 10.05 -9.59
C GLY A 570 17.71 10.79 -10.84
N GLY A 571 18.56 11.59 -11.47
CA GLY A 571 18.31 12.23 -12.76
C GLY A 571 18.50 11.26 -13.93
N LEU A 572 18.98 11.77 -15.08
CA LEU A 572 19.10 10.96 -16.30
C LEU A 572 20.39 10.15 -16.26
N HIS A 573 20.32 8.85 -15.95
CA HIS A 573 21.39 7.90 -16.19
C HIS A 573 21.29 7.40 -17.64
N MET A 574 22.20 7.89 -18.52
CA MET A 574 22.13 7.71 -19.96
C MET A 574 22.82 6.41 -20.39
N ILE A 575 22.15 5.65 -21.22
CA ILE A 575 22.59 4.32 -21.67
C ILE A 575 22.54 4.28 -23.21
N ASP A 576 23.65 3.90 -23.84
CA ASP A 576 23.69 3.57 -25.27
C ASP A 576 23.09 2.18 -25.48
N ILE A 577 21.96 2.11 -26.17
CA ILE A 577 21.23 0.88 -26.47
C ILE A 577 21.17 0.56 -27.96
N ARG A 578 22.03 1.19 -28.80
CA ARG A 578 22.11 0.93 -30.25
C ARG A 578 22.48 -0.52 -30.55
N ASP A 579 23.19 -1.17 -29.67
CA ASP A 579 23.27 -2.64 -29.56
C ASP A 579 22.44 -3.08 -28.33
N PRO A 580 21.16 -3.48 -28.52
CA PRO A 580 20.25 -3.74 -27.40
C PRO A 580 20.73 -4.79 -26.42
N LYS A 581 21.51 -5.79 -26.88
CA LYS A 581 22.02 -6.88 -26.06
C LYS A 581 23.34 -6.55 -25.35
N ASN A 582 23.93 -5.38 -25.64
CA ASN A 582 25.16 -4.90 -25.02
C ASN A 582 25.03 -3.42 -24.61
N PRO A 583 24.05 -3.05 -23.76
CA PRO A 583 23.85 -1.67 -23.34
C PRO A 583 25.09 -1.17 -22.54
N THR A 584 25.47 0.09 -22.76
CA THR A 584 26.64 0.68 -22.12
C THR A 584 26.32 2.06 -21.54
N PHE A 585 26.93 2.40 -20.41
CA PHE A 585 26.81 3.73 -19.81
C PHE A 585 27.34 4.81 -20.78
N ALA A 586 26.58 5.88 -20.95
CA ALA A 586 26.90 6.97 -21.86
C ALA A 586 27.12 8.32 -21.16
N GLY A 587 26.51 8.56 -20.01
CA GLY A 587 26.64 9.81 -19.28
C GLY A 587 25.58 10.02 -18.21
N CYS A 588 25.68 11.14 -17.54
CA CYS A 588 24.79 11.58 -16.45
C CYS A 588 24.28 12.98 -16.67
N PHE A 589 23.02 13.23 -16.29
CA PHE A 589 22.50 14.59 -16.10
C PHE A 589 21.63 14.64 -14.86
N ALA A 590 21.78 15.69 -14.07
CA ALA A 590 20.92 16.02 -12.96
C ALA A 590 20.81 17.56 -12.84
N ASP A 591 19.60 18.08 -12.83
CA ASP A 591 19.37 19.50 -12.55
C ASP A 591 19.19 19.71 -11.05
N GLU A 592 20.30 19.94 -10.33
CA GLU A 592 20.32 20.13 -8.87
C GLU A 592 19.45 21.29 -8.36
N ARG A 593 18.88 22.10 -9.25
CA ARG A 593 17.89 23.13 -8.89
C ARG A 593 16.51 22.53 -8.59
N THR A 594 16.30 21.26 -8.99
CA THR A 594 15.02 20.54 -8.92
C THR A 594 15.12 19.31 -8.02
N GLY A 595 13.96 18.68 -7.75
CA GLY A 595 13.85 17.53 -6.85
C GLY A 595 13.73 17.95 -5.39
N ARG A 596 12.95 17.20 -4.60
CA ARG A 596 12.70 17.49 -3.17
C ARG A 596 13.97 17.55 -2.32
N SER A 597 15.00 16.84 -2.73
CA SER A 597 16.30 16.81 -2.06
C SER A 597 17.35 17.68 -2.74
N GLY A 598 17.02 18.39 -3.82
CA GLY A 598 17.96 19.19 -4.60
C GLY A 598 19.06 18.34 -5.25
N THR A 599 18.71 17.14 -5.69
CA THR A 599 19.63 16.18 -6.34
C THR A 599 19.40 16.08 -7.84
N GLY A 600 18.37 16.76 -8.37
CA GLY A 600 17.96 16.65 -9.76
C GLY A 600 17.22 15.35 -10.07
N TYR A 601 16.59 14.74 -9.04
CA TYR A 601 15.79 13.54 -9.23
C TYR A 601 14.68 13.80 -10.27
N SER A 602 14.66 13.00 -11.31
CA SER A 602 13.60 12.95 -12.31
C SER A 602 12.72 11.74 -12.04
N HIS A 603 11.43 11.99 -11.87
CA HIS A 603 10.45 10.90 -11.71
C HIS A 603 10.21 10.24 -13.07
N ASP A 604 9.95 11.05 -14.09
CA ASP A 604 9.81 10.64 -15.49
C ASP A 604 10.39 11.71 -16.43
N ALA A 605 10.54 11.38 -17.70
CA ALA A 605 10.96 12.33 -18.73
C ALA A 605 10.46 11.93 -20.12
N GLN A 606 10.44 12.89 -21.03
CA GLN A 606 10.34 12.63 -22.46
C GLN A 606 11.57 13.22 -23.17
N CYS A 607 12.32 12.40 -23.91
CA CYS A 607 13.50 12.82 -24.67
C CYS A 607 13.23 12.68 -26.16
N VAL A 608 13.43 13.75 -26.91
CA VAL A 608 13.11 13.84 -28.36
C VAL A 608 14.23 14.52 -29.13
N ILE A 609 14.32 14.28 -30.44
CA ILE A 609 14.99 15.21 -31.33
C ILE A 609 14.07 16.40 -31.56
N TYR A 610 14.47 17.54 -31.04
CA TYR A 610 13.62 18.71 -31.04
C TYR A 610 13.45 19.28 -32.45
N SER A 611 12.19 19.41 -32.85
CA SER A 611 11.77 19.98 -34.14
C SER A 611 10.80 21.16 -33.96
N GLY A 612 10.54 21.54 -32.71
CA GLY A 612 9.58 22.57 -32.33
C GLY A 612 9.94 24.01 -32.78
N PRO A 613 9.22 25.00 -32.23
CA PRO A 613 9.35 26.42 -32.63
C PRO A 613 10.71 27.04 -32.36
N ASP A 614 11.41 26.64 -31.28
CA ASP A 614 12.69 27.22 -30.89
C ASP A 614 13.82 26.83 -31.88
N GLU A 615 14.16 27.78 -32.78
CA GLU A 615 15.15 27.53 -33.85
C GLU A 615 16.56 27.27 -33.31
N GLU A 616 16.90 27.75 -32.10
CA GLU A 616 18.23 27.58 -31.49
C GLU A 616 18.49 26.11 -31.12
N HIS A 617 17.44 25.39 -30.79
CA HIS A 617 17.53 24.02 -30.28
C HIS A 617 17.10 22.95 -31.30
N ARG A 618 16.65 23.30 -32.50
CA ARG A 618 16.26 22.34 -33.54
C ARG A 618 17.39 21.38 -33.89
N GLY A 619 17.03 20.10 -33.94
CA GLY A 619 17.95 19.00 -34.25
C GLY A 619 18.81 18.54 -33.08
N LYS A 620 18.68 19.16 -31.90
CA LYS A 620 19.29 18.71 -30.68
C LYS A 620 18.42 17.67 -30.01
N GLU A 621 19.01 16.83 -29.19
CA GLU A 621 18.30 15.91 -28.34
C GLU A 621 17.96 16.60 -27.03
N ILE A 622 16.67 16.84 -26.80
CA ILE A 622 16.15 17.57 -25.64
C ILE A 622 15.31 16.62 -24.77
N CYS A 623 15.60 16.63 -23.48
CA CYS A 623 14.80 15.94 -22.46
C CYS A 623 13.97 16.92 -21.64
N PHE A 624 12.69 16.61 -21.47
CA PHE A 624 11.73 17.29 -20.62
C PHE A 624 11.50 16.40 -19.40
N GLY A 625 12.12 16.75 -18.27
CA GLY A 625 12.08 15.97 -17.04
C GLY A 625 11.03 16.47 -16.06
N SER A 626 10.21 15.58 -15.55
CA SER A 626 9.27 15.80 -14.44
C SER A 626 9.99 15.53 -13.13
N ASN A 627 10.54 16.58 -12.50
CA ASN A 627 11.56 16.47 -11.45
C ASN A 627 10.99 16.74 -10.05
N GLU A 628 9.98 15.95 -9.60
CA GLU A 628 9.33 16.08 -8.28
C GLU A 628 8.82 17.49 -7.90
N THR A 629 9.51 18.55 -8.28
CA THR A 629 9.21 19.94 -7.86
C THR A 629 9.04 20.92 -9.03
N ALA A 630 9.47 20.54 -10.23
CA ALA A 630 9.47 21.41 -11.40
C ALA A 630 9.61 20.62 -12.71
N LEU A 631 9.24 21.24 -13.82
CA LEU A 631 9.68 20.85 -15.16
C LEU A 631 11.15 21.22 -15.32
N SER A 632 12.00 20.31 -15.80
CA SER A 632 13.41 20.55 -16.14
C SER A 632 13.62 20.30 -17.63
N ILE A 633 14.27 21.21 -18.37
CA ILE A 633 14.57 21.07 -19.79
C ILE A 633 16.09 21.03 -19.98
N ALA A 634 16.57 19.99 -20.65
CA ALA A 634 18.01 19.74 -20.84
C ALA A 634 18.37 19.37 -22.27
N ASP A 635 19.45 19.95 -22.77
CA ASP A 635 20.13 19.51 -24.00
C ASP A 635 21.09 18.37 -23.66
N VAL A 636 20.76 17.16 -24.10
CA VAL A 636 21.52 15.94 -23.87
C VAL A 636 22.17 15.39 -25.14
N THR A 637 22.31 16.24 -26.15
CA THR A 637 22.93 15.88 -27.45
C THR A 637 24.32 15.33 -27.24
N ASP A 638 25.13 15.97 -26.41
CA ASP A 638 26.41 15.45 -25.97
C ASP A 638 26.23 14.75 -24.60
N LYS A 639 26.26 13.41 -24.60
CA LYS A 639 26.04 12.60 -23.40
C LYS A 639 27.13 12.77 -22.35
N GLU A 640 28.35 13.21 -22.76
CA GLU A 640 29.46 13.47 -21.83
C GLU A 640 29.41 14.88 -21.23
N ALA A 641 28.67 15.81 -21.87
CA ALA A 641 28.58 17.19 -21.45
C ALA A 641 27.15 17.77 -21.64
N PRO A 642 26.12 17.18 -21.00
CA PRO A 642 24.75 17.66 -21.11
C PRO A 642 24.60 19.03 -20.44
N VAL A 643 23.63 19.83 -20.90
CA VAL A 643 23.42 21.21 -20.48
C VAL A 643 21.98 21.40 -19.99
N ALA A 644 21.79 21.89 -18.77
CA ALA A 644 20.49 22.37 -18.32
C ALA A 644 20.15 23.67 -19.04
N LEU A 645 19.09 23.69 -19.82
CA LEU A 645 18.58 24.88 -20.50
C LEU A 645 17.78 25.72 -19.50
N SER A 646 16.70 25.19 -19.02
CA SER A 646 15.79 25.90 -18.13
C SER A 646 15.10 24.98 -17.11
N MET A 647 14.32 25.59 -16.23
CA MET A 647 13.35 24.91 -15.36
C MET A 647 12.13 25.81 -15.17
N ALA A 648 10.96 25.20 -14.96
CA ALA A 648 9.75 25.92 -14.65
C ALA A 648 9.08 25.34 -13.38
N GLU A 649 8.90 26.21 -12.37
CA GLU A 649 8.13 25.93 -11.18
C GLU A 649 6.66 26.28 -11.39
N TYR A 650 5.79 25.72 -10.55
CA TYR A 650 4.36 26.01 -10.54
C TYR A 650 3.82 26.10 -9.11
N PRO A 651 2.68 26.78 -8.89
CA PRO A 651 2.09 26.90 -7.56
C PRO A 651 1.65 25.57 -6.96
N ASN A 652 1.83 25.41 -5.66
CA ASN A 652 1.37 24.24 -4.90
C ASN A 652 1.90 22.91 -5.45
N ALA A 653 3.14 22.88 -5.93
CA ALA A 653 3.79 21.66 -6.36
C ALA A 653 3.83 20.65 -5.20
N SER A 654 3.30 19.44 -5.45
CA SER A 654 3.32 18.34 -4.51
C SER A 654 4.27 17.24 -4.98
N TYR A 655 4.07 16.73 -6.19
CA TYR A 655 4.95 15.73 -6.81
C TYR A 655 4.85 15.80 -8.32
N THR A 656 5.72 16.58 -8.96
CA THR A 656 5.82 16.67 -10.42
C THR A 656 6.14 15.27 -10.96
N HIS A 657 5.19 14.69 -11.71
CA HIS A 657 5.16 13.26 -11.94
C HIS A 657 5.56 12.86 -13.37
N GLN A 658 4.72 13.18 -14.36
CA GLN A 658 4.90 12.76 -15.75
C GLN A 658 4.35 13.84 -16.68
N GLY A 659 4.80 13.88 -17.93
CA GLY A 659 4.26 14.77 -18.93
C GLY A 659 4.60 14.35 -20.34
N TRP A 660 3.88 14.95 -21.31
CA TRP A 660 4.04 14.63 -22.74
C TRP A 660 3.93 15.87 -23.63
N LEU A 661 4.78 15.94 -24.67
CA LEU A 661 4.76 16.99 -25.68
C LEU A 661 3.60 16.81 -26.67
N THR A 662 3.09 17.92 -27.16
CA THR A 662 2.30 17.92 -28.41
C THR A 662 3.18 17.56 -29.61
N GLU A 663 2.57 17.07 -30.71
CA GLU A 663 3.32 16.67 -31.90
C GLU A 663 4.13 17.83 -32.56
N ASP A 664 3.69 19.08 -32.38
CA ASP A 664 4.41 20.27 -32.80
C ASP A 664 5.52 20.69 -31.85
N GLN A 665 5.67 19.98 -30.72
CA GLN A 665 6.65 20.23 -29.68
C GLN A 665 6.65 21.67 -29.12
N ALA A 666 5.50 22.33 -29.15
CA ALA A 666 5.31 23.67 -28.66
C ALA A 666 4.68 23.70 -27.25
N TRP A 667 4.04 22.61 -26.85
CA TRP A 667 3.32 22.52 -25.59
C TRP A 667 3.69 21.24 -24.85
N PHE A 668 3.85 21.35 -23.51
CA PHE A 668 4.09 20.23 -22.63
C PHE A 668 2.97 20.16 -21.59
N TYR A 669 2.23 19.04 -21.58
CA TYR A 669 1.22 18.75 -20.58
C TYR A 669 1.84 17.88 -19.49
N MET A 670 1.65 18.25 -18.24
CA MET A 670 2.29 17.61 -17.08
C MET A 670 1.30 17.46 -15.94
N ASN A 671 1.47 16.46 -15.14
CA ASN A 671 0.66 16.20 -13.95
C ASN A 671 1.47 16.23 -12.65
N ASP A 672 0.74 16.33 -11.51
CA ASP A 672 1.27 16.34 -10.15
C ASP A 672 0.51 15.30 -9.32
N GLU A 673 1.06 14.11 -9.21
CA GLU A 673 0.37 12.89 -8.75
C GLU A 673 -0.22 12.98 -7.34
N THR A 674 0.35 13.80 -6.46
CA THR A 674 0.00 13.77 -5.03
C THR A 674 -0.73 15.00 -4.51
N ASP A 675 -1.06 15.94 -5.36
CA ASP A 675 -1.69 17.19 -4.93
C ASP A 675 -3.16 17.02 -4.55
N GLU A 676 -3.92 16.08 -5.14
CA GLU A 676 -5.26 15.72 -4.70
C GLU A 676 -5.22 14.94 -3.39
N THR A 677 -4.36 13.92 -3.29
CA THR A 677 -4.22 13.13 -2.04
C THR A 677 -3.68 13.95 -0.90
N GLY A 678 -2.85 14.94 -1.19
CA GLY A 678 -2.33 15.93 -0.24
C GLY A 678 -3.31 17.04 0.11
N GLY A 679 -4.41 17.18 -0.65
CA GLY A 679 -5.42 18.22 -0.46
C GLY A 679 -4.97 19.62 -0.90
N GLN A 680 -3.96 19.73 -1.76
CA GLN A 680 -3.52 21.01 -2.36
C GLN A 680 -4.54 21.50 -3.40
N VAL A 681 -5.16 20.58 -4.11
CA VAL A 681 -6.26 20.82 -5.03
C VAL A 681 -7.43 19.89 -4.71
N SER A 682 -8.60 20.16 -5.24
CA SER A 682 -9.83 19.37 -5.01
C SER A 682 -10.19 18.45 -6.15
N ASN A 683 -9.58 18.66 -7.31
CA ASN A 683 -9.89 17.99 -8.56
C ASN A 683 -8.60 17.69 -9.32
N THR A 684 -8.60 16.66 -10.13
CA THR A 684 -7.48 16.28 -10.98
C THR A 684 -6.94 17.45 -11.78
N ARG A 685 -5.63 17.74 -11.62
CA ARG A 685 -4.97 18.92 -12.17
C ARG A 685 -3.98 18.57 -13.26
N THR A 686 -4.17 19.10 -14.46
CA THR A 686 -3.19 19.07 -15.54
C THR A 686 -2.53 20.42 -15.72
N LEU A 687 -1.20 20.47 -15.71
CA LEU A 687 -0.38 21.66 -15.91
C LEU A 687 -0.03 21.80 -17.39
N ILE A 688 -0.25 22.98 -17.96
CA ILE A 688 -0.02 23.23 -19.40
C ILE A 688 1.06 24.27 -19.56
N PHE A 689 2.19 23.84 -20.09
CA PHE A 689 3.34 24.70 -20.35
C PHE A 689 3.45 25.04 -21.84
N ASP A 690 3.62 26.32 -22.16
CA ASP A 690 4.16 26.77 -23.44
C ASP A 690 5.69 26.60 -23.39
N VAL A 691 6.21 25.71 -24.24
CA VAL A 691 7.63 25.42 -24.39
C VAL A 691 8.15 25.83 -25.75
N SER A 692 7.51 26.84 -26.37
CA SER A 692 7.94 27.39 -27.64
C SER A 692 9.29 28.09 -27.59
N ASP A 693 9.73 28.48 -26.40
CA ASP A 693 11.06 28.95 -26.03
C ASP A 693 11.58 28.02 -24.92
N LEU A 694 12.56 27.17 -25.23
CA LEU A 694 13.08 26.19 -24.30
C LEU A 694 13.91 26.80 -23.17
N ASP A 695 14.37 28.04 -23.34
CA ASP A 695 15.12 28.77 -22.32
C ASP A 695 14.21 29.51 -21.31
N ASP A 696 12.92 29.72 -21.66
CA ASP A 696 11.92 30.42 -20.83
C ASP A 696 10.53 29.75 -20.90
N PRO A 697 10.37 28.48 -20.46
CA PRO A 697 9.10 27.76 -20.48
C PRO A 697 8.08 28.43 -19.55
N LEU A 698 6.84 28.59 -20.03
CA LEU A 698 5.79 29.30 -19.29
C LEU A 698 4.65 28.40 -18.88
N LEU A 699 4.29 28.36 -17.61
CA LEU A 699 3.01 27.79 -17.17
C LEU A 699 1.88 28.71 -17.65
N VAL A 700 1.11 28.26 -18.62
CA VAL A 700 0.00 29.01 -19.21
C VAL A 700 -1.31 28.75 -18.48
N LYS A 701 -1.50 27.49 -18.05
CA LYS A 701 -2.76 27.06 -17.47
C LYS A 701 -2.58 25.94 -16.46
N GLU A 702 -3.35 26.02 -15.37
CA GLU A 702 -3.69 24.89 -14.52
C GLU A 702 -5.13 24.47 -14.90
N HIS A 703 -5.27 23.32 -15.53
CA HIS A 703 -6.57 22.79 -15.91
C HIS A 703 -7.07 21.84 -14.81
N LEU A 704 -8.22 22.15 -14.20
CA LEU A 704 -8.89 21.29 -13.24
C LEU A 704 -10.04 20.58 -13.94
N SER A 705 -10.02 19.26 -13.95
CA SER A 705 -11.08 18.44 -14.51
C SER A 705 -12.26 18.28 -13.54
N GLU A 706 -13.32 17.59 -13.94
CA GLU A 706 -14.50 17.39 -13.11
C GLU A 706 -14.32 16.27 -12.07
N ASN A 707 -13.45 15.29 -12.33
CA ASN A 707 -13.15 14.19 -11.40
C ASN A 707 -12.23 14.62 -10.27
N THR A 708 -12.25 13.85 -9.18
CA THR A 708 -11.50 14.15 -7.94
C THR A 708 -10.37 13.16 -7.67
N SER A 709 -10.19 12.16 -8.51
CA SER A 709 -9.13 11.18 -8.43
C SER A 709 -7.77 11.81 -8.73
N SER A 710 -6.70 11.25 -8.16
CA SER A 710 -5.35 11.64 -8.57
C SER A 710 -5.09 11.25 -10.01
N ASP A 711 -4.29 12.08 -10.70
CA ASP A 711 -3.79 11.77 -12.03
C ASP A 711 -2.54 10.88 -11.99
N HIS A 712 -2.22 10.31 -13.13
CA HIS A 712 -1.02 9.53 -13.34
C HIS A 712 -0.52 9.73 -14.79
N ASN A 713 -0.21 8.69 -15.55
CA ASN A 713 0.42 8.82 -16.86
C ASN A 713 -0.52 9.38 -17.94
N LEU A 714 -0.04 10.31 -18.72
CA LEU A 714 -0.74 10.88 -19.87
C LEU A 714 0.08 10.75 -21.17
N TYR A 715 -0.62 10.54 -22.29
CA TYR A 715 -0.02 10.48 -23.62
C TYR A 715 -0.87 11.25 -24.62
N ILE A 716 -0.23 11.82 -25.64
CA ILE A 716 -0.89 12.64 -26.66
C ILE A 716 -0.74 12.00 -28.03
N VAL A 717 -1.85 11.91 -28.75
CA VAL A 717 -1.90 11.47 -30.16
C VAL A 717 -2.72 12.48 -30.96
N GLY A 718 -2.08 13.26 -31.81
CA GLY A 718 -2.69 14.38 -32.51
C GLY A 718 -3.23 15.44 -31.54
N ASP A 719 -4.53 15.71 -31.60
CA ASP A 719 -5.22 16.63 -30.70
C ASP A 719 -5.98 15.92 -29.56
N LEU A 720 -5.64 14.67 -29.26
CA LEU A 720 -6.23 13.93 -28.15
C LEU A 720 -5.19 13.60 -27.10
N MET A 721 -5.50 13.92 -25.83
CA MET A 721 -4.75 13.52 -24.66
C MET A 721 -5.50 12.39 -23.97
N TYR A 722 -4.79 11.30 -23.68
CA TYR A 722 -5.25 10.13 -22.95
C TYR A 722 -4.57 10.13 -21.59
N GLN A 723 -5.31 10.29 -20.53
CA GLN A 723 -4.81 10.41 -19.15
C GLN A 723 -5.36 9.30 -18.29
N SER A 724 -4.48 8.56 -17.61
CA SER A 724 -4.82 7.58 -16.59
C SER A 724 -4.95 8.29 -15.25
N ASN A 725 -6.10 8.17 -14.58
CA ASN A 725 -6.42 8.90 -13.34
C ASN A 725 -6.85 7.93 -12.25
N TYR A 726 -5.97 6.99 -11.91
CA TYR A 726 -6.21 5.99 -10.86
C TYR A 726 -7.65 5.47 -10.85
N ASN A 727 -8.43 5.68 -9.79
CA ASN A 727 -9.77 5.12 -9.68
C ASN A 727 -10.83 5.79 -10.57
N SER A 728 -10.53 6.94 -11.19
CA SER A 728 -11.36 7.49 -12.27
C SER A 728 -11.09 6.83 -13.64
N GLY A 729 -10.10 5.95 -13.76
CA GLY A 729 -9.78 5.25 -14.99
C GLY A 729 -9.14 6.13 -16.07
N LEU A 730 -9.45 5.82 -17.34
CA LEU A 730 -8.95 6.55 -18.50
C LEU A 730 -9.84 7.77 -18.79
N ARG A 731 -9.23 8.93 -18.96
CA ARG A 731 -9.88 10.18 -19.41
C ARG A 731 -9.33 10.59 -20.78
N VAL A 732 -10.21 11.03 -21.68
CA VAL A 732 -9.85 11.48 -23.02
C VAL A 732 -10.24 12.94 -23.18
N PHE A 733 -9.24 13.78 -23.49
CA PHE A 733 -9.44 15.21 -23.69
C PHE A 733 -9.12 15.61 -25.13
N ASP A 734 -9.96 16.47 -25.72
CA ASP A 734 -9.67 17.21 -26.92
C ASP A 734 -8.84 18.45 -26.55
N ILE A 735 -7.63 18.52 -27.07
CA ILE A 735 -6.64 19.58 -26.81
C ILE A 735 -6.34 20.40 -28.05
N ALA A 736 -7.24 20.42 -29.05
CA ALA A 736 -7.10 21.30 -30.24
C ALA A 736 -6.99 22.80 -29.83
N ASP A 737 -7.70 23.20 -28.76
CA ASP A 737 -7.41 24.42 -28.01
C ASP A 737 -6.45 24.08 -26.85
N ARG A 738 -5.18 24.36 -27.04
CA ARG A 738 -4.09 23.96 -26.16
C ARG A 738 -4.27 24.44 -24.72
N GLU A 739 -4.87 25.59 -24.51
CA GLU A 739 -5.07 26.18 -23.18
C GLU A 739 -6.37 25.70 -22.51
N ASN A 740 -7.29 25.11 -23.28
CA ASN A 740 -8.61 24.72 -22.76
C ASN A 740 -8.96 23.27 -23.13
N PRO A 741 -8.31 22.29 -22.53
CA PRO A 741 -8.65 20.86 -22.70
C PRO A 741 -10.14 20.62 -22.43
N ARG A 742 -10.76 19.89 -23.32
CA ARG A 742 -12.20 19.57 -23.22
C ARG A 742 -12.38 18.07 -23.05
N PRO A 743 -13.04 17.60 -21.97
CA PRO A 743 -13.30 16.18 -21.82
C PRO A 743 -14.25 15.70 -22.95
N VAL A 744 -13.88 14.62 -23.62
CA VAL A 744 -14.62 14.06 -24.75
C VAL A 744 -14.97 12.59 -24.56
N GLY A 745 -14.42 11.93 -23.57
CA GLY A 745 -14.75 10.56 -23.22
C GLY A 745 -14.03 10.09 -21.98
N PHE A 746 -14.54 9.01 -21.38
CA PHE A 746 -13.89 8.35 -20.29
C PHE A 746 -14.27 6.86 -20.20
N PHE A 747 -13.44 6.09 -19.49
CA PHE A 747 -13.72 4.72 -19.09
C PHE A 747 -13.18 4.49 -17.69
N ASP A 748 -14.05 4.26 -16.72
CA ASP A 748 -13.66 3.97 -15.33
C ASP A 748 -13.22 2.51 -15.24
N THR A 749 -12.01 2.28 -14.75
CA THR A 749 -11.46 0.92 -14.60
C THR A 749 -11.74 0.31 -13.24
N VAL A 750 -12.18 1.13 -12.29
CA VAL A 750 -12.54 0.72 -10.93
C VAL A 750 -14.00 1.07 -10.70
N PRO A 751 -14.89 0.09 -10.49
CA PRO A 751 -16.29 0.41 -10.20
C PRO A 751 -16.45 1.17 -8.87
N GLY A 752 -17.17 2.27 -8.86
CA GLY A 752 -17.46 3.03 -7.64
C GLY A 752 -17.44 4.54 -7.83
N GLU A 753 -17.26 5.26 -6.72
CA GLU A 753 -17.17 6.72 -6.69
C GLU A 753 -15.71 7.17 -6.76
N ASP A 754 -15.44 8.27 -7.46
CA ASP A 754 -14.13 8.88 -7.56
C ASP A 754 -13.70 9.51 -6.24
N PHE A 755 -12.45 9.27 -5.86
CA PHE A 755 -11.80 9.93 -4.72
C PHE A 755 -10.28 9.95 -4.92
N PRO A 756 -9.55 10.87 -4.28
CA PRO A 756 -8.10 10.90 -4.34
C PRO A 756 -7.49 9.59 -3.81
N SER A 757 -6.85 8.83 -4.68
CA SER A 757 -6.21 7.56 -4.34
C SER A 757 -5.13 7.20 -5.36
N MET A 758 -4.27 6.25 -5.00
CA MET A 758 -3.25 5.66 -5.88
C MET A 758 -3.62 4.22 -6.29
N ASN A 759 -4.91 3.91 -6.36
CA ASN A 759 -5.43 2.62 -6.84
C ASN A 759 -6.23 2.83 -8.10
N GLY A 760 -6.11 1.92 -9.08
CA GLY A 760 -6.85 1.96 -10.33
C GLY A 760 -5.95 2.10 -11.53
N SER A 761 -6.36 2.91 -12.52
CA SER A 761 -5.67 3.10 -13.78
C SER A 761 -4.27 3.70 -13.60
N TRP A 762 -3.25 2.88 -13.89
CA TRP A 762 -1.85 3.28 -13.77
C TRP A 762 -1.36 3.98 -15.02
N SER A 763 -1.52 3.33 -16.16
CA SER A 763 -0.99 3.82 -17.42
C SER A 763 -1.84 3.36 -18.61
N ASN A 764 -1.59 3.96 -19.77
CA ASN A 764 -2.26 3.61 -20.99
C ASN A 764 -1.29 3.67 -22.19
N TYR A 765 -1.61 2.96 -23.27
CA TYR A 765 -0.86 3.03 -24.53
C TYR A 765 -1.84 3.25 -25.70
N PRO A 766 -1.91 4.48 -26.24
CA PRO A 766 -2.89 4.83 -27.27
C PRO A 766 -2.35 4.76 -28.71
N PHE A 767 -1.15 4.21 -28.94
CA PHE A 767 -0.44 4.38 -30.22
C PHE A 767 -0.68 3.25 -31.23
N PHE A 768 -1.47 2.23 -30.92
CA PHE A 768 -1.79 1.18 -31.89
C PHE A 768 -2.58 1.71 -33.08
N ARG A 769 -2.21 1.25 -34.31
CA ARG A 769 -2.89 1.67 -35.58
C ARG A 769 -4.35 1.25 -35.63
N SER A 770 -4.74 0.19 -34.94
CA SER A 770 -6.13 -0.28 -34.81
C SER A 770 -7.06 0.73 -34.11
N GLY A 771 -6.47 1.68 -33.41
CA GLY A 771 -7.19 2.71 -32.70
C GLY A 771 -7.71 2.27 -31.32
N ILE A 772 -7.34 1.10 -30.85
CA ILE A 772 -7.53 0.70 -29.47
C ILE A 772 -6.57 1.46 -28.56
N VAL A 773 -6.98 1.57 -27.30
CA VAL A 773 -6.12 2.00 -26.20
C VAL A 773 -6.05 0.85 -25.21
N VAL A 774 -4.87 0.43 -24.82
CA VAL A 774 -4.70 -0.53 -23.73
C VAL A 774 -4.42 0.22 -22.45
N VAL A 775 -5.06 -0.20 -21.37
CA VAL A 775 -5.01 0.48 -20.07
C VAL A 775 -4.76 -0.54 -18.99
N THR A 776 -3.83 -0.29 -18.09
CA THR A 776 -3.62 -1.08 -16.89
C THR A 776 -4.33 -0.46 -15.70
N SER A 777 -4.91 -1.29 -14.84
CA SER A 777 -5.53 -0.90 -13.58
C SER A 777 -5.09 -1.88 -12.48
N GLY A 778 -4.45 -1.36 -11.47
CA GLY A 778 -3.66 -2.06 -10.47
C GLY A 778 -4.10 -3.44 -10.04
N GLY A 779 -5.23 -3.56 -9.35
CA GLY A 779 -5.80 -4.84 -8.90
C GLY A 779 -6.71 -5.49 -9.91
N GLU A 780 -7.23 -4.74 -10.89
CA GLU A 780 -8.21 -5.19 -11.86
C GLU A 780 -7.56 -5.96 -13.03
N GLY A 781 -6.57 -5.37 -13.71
CA GLY A 781 -5.88 -6.02 -14.81
C GLY A 781 -5.71 -5.15 -16.06
N LEU A 782 -5.86 -5.77 -17.25
CA LEU A 782 -5.68 -5.15 -18.56
C LEU A 782 -7.04 -4.87 -19.21
N PHE A 783 -7.27 -3.63 -19.58
CA PHE A 783 -8.40 -3.19 -20.39
C PHE A 783 -7.96 -2.88 -21.81
N VAL A 784 -8.72 -3.36 -22.78
CA VAL A 784 -8.63 -2.94 -24.19
C VAL A 784 -9.88 -2.12 -24.46
N VAL A 785 -9.71 -0.83 -24.67
CA VAL A 785 -10.85 0.09 -24.86
C VAL A 785 -10.73 0.83 -26.19
N LYS A 786 -11.84 1.45 -26.63
CA LYS A 786 -11.88 2.20 -27.88
C LYS A 786 -12.70 3.46 -27.75
N TYR A 787 -12.06 4.61 -27.97
CA TYR A 787 -12.75 5.90 -28.06
C TYR A 787 -13.52 6.00 -29.38
N ARG A 788 -14.80 6.41 -29.32
CA ARG A 788 -15.71 6.51 -30.48
C ARG A 788 -15.46 7.71 -31.38
N GLY A 789 -14.81 8.75 -30.82
CA GLY A 789 -14.52 9.96 -31.57
C GLY A 789 -13.53 9.72 -32.69
N ARG A 790 -13.51 10.64 -33.68
CA ARG A 790 -12.55 10.56 -34.75
C ARG A 790 -11.15 10.88 -34.21
N ARG A 791 -10.21 9.95 -34.41
CA ARG A 791 -8.78 10.29 -34.31
C ARG A 791 -8.42 11.26 -35.43
N PRO A 792 -7.60 12.30 -35.15
CA PRO A 792 -6.92 13.00 -36.20
C PRO A 792 -6.12 11.95 -36.99
N VAL A 793 -6.23 12.01 -38.33
CA VAL A 793 -5.43 11.16 -39.22
C VAL A 793 -4.04 11.78 -39.19
N SER A 794 -3.05 11.17 -38.55
CA SER A 794 -1.63 11.52 -38.67
C SER A 794 -1.11 11.25 -40.05
#